data_54d430abd595b03f4fe074066d237334
#
_entry.id   54d430abd595b03f4fe074066d237334
#
_cell.length_a   1.000
_cell.length_b   1.000
_cell.length_c   1.000
_cell.angle_alpha   90.00
_cell.angle_beta   90.00
_cell.angle_gamma   90.00
#
_symmetry.space_group_name_H-M   'P 1'
#
loop_
_entity.id
_entity.type
_entity.pdbx_description
1 polymer ?
#
loop_
_entity_poly.entity_id
_entity_poly.type
_entity_poly.pdbx_seq_one_letter_code
_entity_poly.pdbx_strand_id
1 'polypeptide(L)'
;MSLNLRNFFSGASGNNATQVPSPGIQTGAMGPQTPSTAWYGIDGAAQVTLPQRLRDVLGKMEVSQAQNIYEADFEYGTQPLRWENFIQNVSGNASIVQNPGLGGVTMTIGGANSPGDITIRQSRPYHRYQPGKTMYMASNVNFGGATLGQFQRVGIFDDSNGIFIMQNNPTVTNPAGMYCVIRSDSGGTPVDTVFDMGVWNGNQNIINSLNWSAVQMVWMEYAWYGAGALRWGVTINGEPWILHQVGAGNATINGTLQVKPWSRTGNLPVRYEQRNSYTGASSVMTHYGVSVLIEGGRDPQRGFTYSYGNDAVTQSQTVPASSKRYPAMSFRMKPMGTNLFDQTYAAVSSGTQTSLTIGSSGAVGGSATINSVVGQGNGGNALITFSGAHGYPVTVTAQNQPAQYITLSLFTQNGIATAYTIAGAVLTVTTVSANTYFNNGQILTGTGITGSPTIVNQLTATNSASATPTFVGLGAVGTSTILLSSGNNISAGMIVSGTGVPAGTIVNFIQGATVTLSNVLTAQAAGTYNFNIAGAAGTYTVSSASAIAGATGNITGTTTYPAATYLIQQVNTTTTLTIQIVNYPFLGRAATTPTATYWGVNQFVGKFIYYQASLPSITGWSGLASTTIAGLTQYYATITFSTPHYLNINDQITVSGVTVSSGTNAYNGIFTINSLPSSNTAVVYFGNISPTATTNITANGAATAPYTGRIISNTVSTLTFQDVVTGNPLNNSPAAGNNYQIGLIDRGQLLPTTLLINSSATCLVELIASTPTNQTTLVGANFVALNTLGSYNSFAQQDLSATELSGGEVVYAFSTANNGLQQLDLSNFFPVLTNIKGNVPDILTIAVTTSAGATMQVNVVCQEAMA
;
A
#
# COMPACT_ATOMS: atom_id res chain seq x y z
N MET A 1 -8.73 -13.04 -47.47
CA MET A 1 -9.56 -12.53 -48.56
C MET A 1 -8.92 -11.25 -49.07
N SER A 2 -8.21 -11.25 -50.19
CA SER A 2 -7.65 -10.01 -50.71
C SER A 2 -8.80 -9.22 -51.35
N LEU A 3 -9.14 -8.10 -50.74
CA LEU A 3 -10.07 -7.16 -51.33
C LEU A 3 -9.42 -6.59 -52.57
N ASN A 4 -9.95 -6.95 -53.74
CA ASN A 4 -9.47 -6.41 -54.99
C ASN A 4 -10.05 -5.00 -55.18
N LEU A 5 -9.35 -4.01 -54.66
CA LEU A 5 -9.70 -2.60 -54.69
C LEU A 5 -9.98 -2.09 -56.14
N ARG A 6 -9.46 -2.76 -57.14
CA ARG A 6 -9.69 -2.36 -58.53
C ARG A 6 -11.16 -2.49 -58.96
N ASN A 7 -11.90 -3.44 -58.44
CA ASN A 7 -13.31 -3.58 -58.75
C ASN A 7 -14.23 -2.59 -58.01
N PHE A 8 -13.72 -1.94 -57.02
CA PHE A 8 -14.48 -0.94 -56.24
C PHE A 8 -14.56 0.42 -57.00
N PHE A 9 -13.60 0.70 -57.86
CA PHE A 9 -13.50 1.97 -58.61
C PHE A 9 -13.83 1.84 -60.08
N SER A 10 -14.06 0.61 -60.63
CA SER A 10 -14.33 0.39 -62.05
C SER A 10 -15.70 0.83 -62.53
N GLY A 11 -16.58 1.31 -61.65
CA GLY A 11 -17.88 1.90 -62.04
C GLY A 11 -17.90 3.41 -62.17
N ALA A 12 -16.79 4.07 -61.88
CA ALA A 12 -16.67 5.52 -62.04
C ALA A 12 -16.15 5.87 -63.44
N SER A 13 -17.00 5.75 -64.44
CA SER A 13 -16.71 6.30 -65.74
C SER A 13 -16.88 7.82 -65.71
N GLY A 14 -15.78 8.53 -65.74
CA GLY A 14 -15.78 9.94 -65.97
C GLY A 14 -15.76 10.82 -64.73
N ASN A 15 -14.97 11.68 -64.76
CA ASN A 15 -14.75 13.01 -64.26
C ASN A 15 -15.15 13.41 -62.85
N ASN A 16 -15.70 12.54 -62.04
CA ASN A 16 -15.97 12.88 -60.64
C ASN A 16 -15.90 11.65 -59.71
N ALA A 17 -14.72 11.35 -59.26
CA ALA A 17 -14.52 10.45 -58.09
C ALA A 17 -15.33 10.90 -56.87
N THR A 18 -15.87 12.08 -56.91
CA THR A 18 -16.73 12.68 -55.90
C THR A 18 -18.17 12.15 -55.92
N GLN A 19 -18.57 11.28 -56.87
CA GLN A 19 -19.94 10.88 -57.04
C GLN A 19 -20.22 9.41 -56.78
N VAL A 20 -19.35 8.70 -56.15
CA VAL A 20 -19.66 7.33 -55.76
C VAL A 20 -19.77 7.20 -54.27
N PRO A 21 -20.86 7.60 -53.67
CA PRO A 21 -21.19 7.05 -52.37
C PRO A 21 -21.55 5.61 -52.62
N SER A 22 -20.67 4.70 -52.32
CA SER A 22 -21.15 3.35 -52.05
C SER A 22 -22.17 3.45 -50.92
N PRO A 23 -23.37 2.90 -51.10
CA PRO A 23 -24.40 2.97 -50.07
C PRO A 23 -23.97 2.30 -48.76
N GLY A 24 -22.89 1.56 -48.75
CA GLY A 24 -22.34 0.92 -47.56
C GLY A 24 -21.28 1.71 -46.84
N ILE A 25 -20.79 2.76 -47.41
CA ILE A 25 -19.79 3.61 -46.80
C ILE A 25 -20.49 4.86 -46.37
N GLN A 26 -21.01 4.78 -45.20
CA GLN A 26 -21.96 5.76 -44.83
C GLN A 26 -21.37 7.10 -44.48
N THR A 27 -21.74 7.94 -45.29
CA THR A 27 -21.55 9.35 -45.10
C THR A 27 -22.31 9.91 -43.92
N GLY A 28 -23.28 9.17 -43.38
CA GLY A 28 -24.07 9.60 -42.21
C GLY A 28 -23.23 9.77 -40.92
N ALA A 29 -22.16 9.05 -40.80
CA ALA A 29 -21.26 9.22 -39.65
C ALA A 29 -20.42 10.51 -39.75
N MET A 30 -20.42 11.14 -40.94
CA MET A 30 -19.53 12.27 -41.19
C MET A 30 -20.30 13.60 -41.42
N GLY A 31 -21.60 13.61 -41.22
CA GLY A 31 -22.45 14.79 -41.41
C GLY A 31 -22.49 15.28 -42.88
N PRO A 32 -22.99 16.46 -43.15
CA PRO A 32 -23.13 17.05 -44.47
C PRO A 32 -21.78 17.53 -45.03
N GLN A 33 -20.76 16.67 -44.97
CA GLN A 33 -19.47 16.94 -45.58
C GLN A 33 -19.55 16.65 -47.09
N THR A 34 -18.84 17.42 -47.87
CA THR A 34 -18.72 17.10 -49.30
C THR A 34 -18.05 15.72 -49.44
N PRO A 35 -18.56 14.83 -50.21
CA PRO A 35 -18.05 13.47 -50.38
C PRO A 35 -16.53 13.38 -50.59
N SER A 36 -15.96 14.38 -51.26
CA SER A 36 -14.54 14.43 -51.61
C SER A 36 -13.60 14.57 -50.41
N THR A 37 -14.07 15.16 -49.31
CA THR A 37 -13.25 15.32 -48.08
C THR A 37 -13.38 14.16 -47.12
N ALA A 38 -14.39 13.31 -47.31
CA ALA A 38 -14.68 12.20 -46.43
C ALA A 38 -13.87 10.93 -46.74
N TRP A 39 -13.37 10.79 -47.95
CA TRP A 39 -12.79 9.54 -48.44
C TRP A 39 -11.29 9.50 -48.52
N TYR A 40 -10.65 10.64 -48.48
CA TYR A 40 -9.22 10.74 -48.63
C TYR A 40 -8.58 11.40 -47.41
N GLY A 41 -7.52 10.79 -46.91
CA GLY A 41 -6.66 11.43 -45.93
C GLY A 41 -5.93 12.65 -46.54
N ILE A 42 -5.21 13.36 -45.68
CA ILE A 42 -4.41 14.53 -46.07
C ILE A 42 -3.41 14.17 -47.18
N ASP A 43 -2.99 12.93 -47.24
CA ASP A 43 -2.08 12.35 -48.22
C ASP A 43 -2.77 11.79 -49.47
N GLY A 44 -4.07 11.97 -49.61
CA GLY A 44 -4.86 11.43 -50.72
C GLY A 44 -5.17 9.95 -50.64
N ALA A 45 -4.81 9.29 -49.54
CA ALA A 45 -5.13 7.90 -49.30
C ALA A 45 -6.59 7.72 -48.91
N ALA A 46 -7.24 6.63 -49.40
CA ALA A 46 -8.61 6.34 -49.04
C ALA A 46 -8.73 6.02 -47.53
N GLN A 47 -9.54 6.77 -46.81
CA GLN A 47 -9.85 6.49 -45.43
C GLN A 47 -10.95 5.43 -45.29
N VAL A 48 -10.61 4.28 -44.76
CA VAL A 48 -11.56 3.23 -44.41
C VAL A 48 -11.86 3.32 -42.90
N THR A 49 -13.07 3.69 -42.56
CA THR A 49 -13.51 3.64 -41.16
C THR A 49 -13.98 2.24 -40.84
N LEU A 50 -13.22 1.54 -40.04
CA LEU A 50 -13.62 0.23 -39.52
C LEU A 50 -14.78 0.38 -38.52
N PRO A 51 -15.74 -0.52 -38.51
CA PRO A 51 -16.73 -0.58 -37.46
C PRO A 51 -16.09 -0.61 -36.07
N GLN A 52 -16.73 0.01 -35.09
CA GLN A 52 -16.19 0.07 -33.71
C GLN A 52 -15.89 -1.31 -33.13
N ARG A 53 -16.64 -2.34 -33.52
CA ARG A 53 -16.43 -3.73 -33.12
C ARG A 53 -15.14 -4.37 -33.63
N LEU A 54 -14.50 -3.78 -34.63
CA LEU A 54 -13.20 -4.23 -35.15
C LEU A 54 -12.01 -3.39 -34.65
N ARG A 55 -12.27 -2.52 -33.70
CA ARG A 55 -11.24 -1.67 -33.07
C ARG A 55 -11.29 -1.85 -31.57
N ASP A 56 -10.10 -1.96 -30.98
CA ASP A 56 -9.94 -1.90 -29.52
C ASP A 56 -10.33 -0.50 -28.97
N VAL A 57 -10.32 -0.35 -27.64
CA VAL A 57 -10.61 0.94 -26.97
C VAL A 57 -9.54 2.01 -27.25
N LEU A 58 -8.37 1.64 -27.78
CA LEU A 58 -7.32 2.55 -28.24
C LEU A 58 -7.53 2.99 -29.69
N GLY A 59 -8.56 2.49 -30.36
CA GLY A 59 -8.86 2.78 -31.77
C GLY A 59 -8.03 2.00 -32.78
N LYS A 60 -7.20 1.06 -32.35
CA LYS A 60 -6.40 0.19 -33.21
C LYS A 60 -7.28 -0.93 -33.78
N MET A 61 -6.92 -1.42 -34.96
CA MET A 61 -7.57 -2.60 -35.53
C MET A 61 -7.26 -3.81 -34.62
N GLU A 62 -8.28 -4.53 -34.23
CA GLU A 62 -8.18 -5.76 -33.42
C GLU A 62 -7.73 -6.92 -34.34
N VAL A 63 -6.44 -7.06 -34.50
CA VAL A 63 -5.80 -8.11 -35.30
C VAL A 63 -4.92 -9.04 -34.49
N SER A 64 -4.72 -8.73 -33.21
CA SER A 64 -3.93 -9.55 -32.30
C SER A 64 -4.79 -10.63 -31.66
N GLN A 65 -4.19 -11.80 -31.42
CA GLN A 65 -4.87 -12.84 -30.67
C GLN A 65 -4.88 -12.43 -29.19
N ALA A 66 -6.07 -12.34 -28.60
CA ALA A 66 -6.22 -12.11 -27.18
C ALA A 66 -5.69 -13.33 -26.40
N GLN A 67 -4.90 -13.07 -25.36
CA GLN A 67 -4.41 -14.10 -24.45
C GLN A 67 -5.29 -14.13 -23.20
N ASN A 68 -5.76 -15.32 -22.86
CA ASN A 68 -6.46 -15.56 -21.60
C ASN A 68 -5.44 -15.49 -20.44
N ILE A 69 -5.67 -14.57 -19.50
CA ILE A 69 -4.83 -14.41 -18.32
C ILE A 69 -5.51 -14.92 -17.05
N TYR A 70 -6.82 -15.08 -17.09
CA TYR A 70 -7.60 -15.63 -15.99
C TYR A 70 -8.92 -16.19 -16.52
N GLU A 71 -9.27 -17.36 -16.05
CA GLU A 71 -10.55 -17.99 -16.33
C GLU A 71 -11.07 -18.73 -15.10
N ALA A 72 -12.36 -18.84 -14.98
CA ALA A 72 -13.00 -19.69 -13.98
C ALA A 72 -14.37 -20.13 -14.48
N ASP A 73 -14.70 -21.38 -14.24
CA ASP A 73 -16.05 -21.92 -14.27
C ASP A 73 -16.46 -22.35 -12.85
N PHE A 74 -17.72 -22.53 -12.62
CA PHE A 74 -18.23 -22.85 -11.29
C PHE A 74 -19.13 -24.09 -11.28
N GLU A 75 -18.98 -24.92 -12.29
CA GLU A 75 -19.76 -26.16 -12.43
C GLU A 75 -19.56 -27.09 -11.22
N TYR A 76 -18.32 -27.23 -10.74
CA TYR A 76 -17.97 -28.21 -9.71
C TYR A 76 -17.71 -27.61 -8.32
N GLY A 77 -17.66 -26.31 -8.17
CA GLY A 77 -17.41 -25.71 -6.86
C GLY A 77 -17.13 -24.23 -6.86
N THR A 78 -16.90 -23.69 -5.67
CA THR A 78 -16.66 -22.24 -5.46
C THR A 78 -15.20 -21.82 -5.66
N GLN A 79 -14.27 -22.74 -5.88
CA GLN A 79 -12.85 -22.49 -6.10
C GLN A 79 -12.17 -21.57 -5.06
N PRO A 80 -12.11 -21.95 -3.79
CA PRO A 80 -11.70 -21.06 -2.69
C PRO A 80 -10.22 -20.61 -2.78
N LEU A 81 -9.36 -21.33 -3.51
CA LEU A 81 -7.97 -20.92 -3.79
C LEU A 81 -7.89 -19.74 -4.77
N ARG A 82 -8.89 -19.57 -5.62
CA ARG A 82 -8.93 -18.55 -6.67
C ARG A 82 -9.94 -17.44 -6.43
N TRP A 83 -10.94 -17.71 -5.56
CA TRP A 83 -12.05 -16.80 -5.26
C TRP A 83 -12.23 -16.63 -3.77
N GLU A 84 -12.51 -15.41 -3.36
CA GLU A 84 -12.86 -15.06 -2.00
C GLU A 84 -14.34 -14.69 -1.92
N ASN A 85 -15.00 -15.16 -0.86
CA ASN A 85 -16.37 -14.83 -0.54
C ASN A 85 -16.37 -13.94 0.71
N PHE A 86 -17.06 -12.82 0.65
CA PHE A 86 -17.36 -11.99 1.80
C PHE A 86 -18.87 -11.93 2.00
N ILE A 87 -19.35 -12.22 3.20
CA ILE A 87 -20.76 -12.21 3.56
C ILE A 87 -20.94 -11.37 4.81
N GLN A 88 -21.71 -10.29 4.72
CA GLN A 88 -22.31 -9.63 5.87
C GLN A 88 -23.79 -10.01 5.89
N ASN A 89 -24.21 -10.75 6.89
CA ASN A 89 -25.55 -11.34 6.97
C ASN A 89 -26.34 -10.72 8.13
N VAL A 90 -26.90 -9.55 7.90
CA VAL A 90 -27.73 -8.83 8.87
C VAL A 90 -29.15 -9.38 8.93
N SER A 91 -29.67 -9.82 7.78
CA SER A 91 -31.04 -10.37 7.67
C SER A 91 -31.17 -11.83 8.14
N GLY A 92 -30.06 -12.55 8.25
CA GLY A 92 -30.04 -14.01 8.46
C GLY A 92 -30.13 -14.85 7.17
N ASN A 93 -30.31 -14.22 6.00
CA ASN A 93 -30.54 -14.91 4.72
C ASN A 93 -29.47 -14.66 3.66
N ALA A 94 -28.45 -13.84 3.94
CA ALA A 94 -27.36 -13.60 2.99
C ALA A 94 -26.50 -14.86 2.82
N SER A 95 -26.26 -15.27 1.58
CA SER A 95 -25.50 -16.49 1.28
C SER A 95 -24.81 -16.44 -0.08
N ILE A 96 -23.76 -17.22 -0.21
CA ILE A 96 -23.06 -17.50 -1.47
C ILE A 96 -22.89 -19.01 -1.56
N VAL A 97 -23.60 -19.64 -2.50
CA VAL A 97 -23.66 -21.10 -2.59
C VAL A 97 -23.46 -21.55 -4.03
N GLN A 98 -22.63 -22.55 -4.25
CA GLN A 98 -22.55 -23.22 -5.54
C GLN A 98 -23.86 -24.00 -5.77
N ASN A 99 -24.42 -23.84 -6.96
CA ASN A 99 -25.66 -24.49 -7.36
C ASN A 99 -25.37 -25.55 -8.44
N PRO A 100 -25.30 -26.84 -8.08
CA PRO A 100 -24.97 -27.90 -9.02
C PRO A 100 -25.99 -28.02 -10.16
N GLY A 101 -27.26 -27.73 -9.89
CA GLY A 101 -28.32 -27.80 -10.88
C GLY A 101 -28.26 -26.73 -11.96
N LEU A 102 -27.57 -25.63 -11.67
CA LEU A 102 -27.37 -24.52 -12.63
C LEU A 102 -25.93 -24.47 -13.17
N GLY A 103 -24.98 -25.17 -12.58
CA GLY A 103 -23.56 -25.09 -12.96
C GLY A 103 -22.93 -23.73 -12.66
N GLY A 104 -23.41 -23.04 -11.60
CA GLY A 104 -22.97 -21.71 -11.26
C GLY A 104 -23.00 -21.42 -9.76
N VAL A 105 -22.73 -20.20 -9.38
CA VAL A 105 -22.81 -19.75 -7.97
C VAL A 105 -23.97 -18.78 -7.82
N THR A 106 -24.85 -19.11 -6.87
CA THR A 106 -25.98 -18.28 -6.49
C THR A 106 -25.62 -17.44 -5.27
N MET A 107 -25.80 -16.15 -5.39
CA MET A 107 -25.63 -15.15 -4.34
C MET A 107 -27.02 -14.66 -3.94
N THR A 108 -27.33 -14.67 -2.66
CA THR A 108 -28.62 -14.26 -2.12
C THR A 108 -28.41 -13.20 -1.06
N ILE A 109 -29.27 -12.18 -1.05
CA ILE A 109 -29.44 -11.26 0.05
C ILE A 109 -30.90 -11.26 0.48
N GLY A 110 -31.10 -11.18 1.80
CA GLY A 110 -32.40 -11.41 2.37
C GLY A 110 -33.37 -10.25 2.29
N GLY A 111 -34.62 -10.57 2.50
CA GLY A 111 -35.77 -9.66 2.47
C GLY A 111 -36.34 -9.30 3.82
N ALA A 112 -35.75 -9.74 4.92
CA ALA A 112 -36.28 -9.41 6.22
C ALA A 112 -35.81 -8.03 6.65
N ASN A 113 -36.68 -7.14 6.90
CA ASN A 113 -36.69 -5.87 7.62
C ASN A 113 -35.33 -5.22 8.10
N SER A 114 -34.20 -5.68 7.62
CA SER A 114 -32.87 -5.22 8.06
C SER A 114 -31.99 -4.89 6.86
N PRO A 115 -31.78 -3.64 6.52
CA PRO A 115 -30.79 -3.25 5.51
C PRO A 115 -29.38 -3.56 6.01
N GLY A 116 -28.46 -3.80 5.07
CA GLY A 116 -27.07 -4.00 5.39
C GLY A 116 -26.48 -5.37 5.02
N ASP A 117 -27.28 -6.25 4.38
CA ASP A 117 -26.72 -7.46 3.78
C ASP A 117 -25.75 -7.11 2.66
N ILE A 118 -24.62 -7.80 2.66
CA ILE A 118 -23.61 -7.69 1.61
C ILE A 118 -23.14 -9.10 1.27
N THR A 119 -23.18 -9.45 -0.01
CA THR A 119 -22.48 -10.61 -0.55
C THR A 119 -21.51 -10.16 -1.63
N ILE A 120 -20.25 -10.54 -1.48
CA ILE A 120 -19.21 -10.26 -2.47
C ILE A 120 -18.52 -11.57 -2.79
N ARG A 121 -18.34 -11.79 -4.09
CA ARG A 121 -17.49 -12.84 -4.60
C ARG A 121 -16.47 -12.20 -5.54
N GLN A 122 -15.20 -12.30 -5.19
CA GLN A 122 -14.11 -11.61 -5.88
C GLN A 122 -12.99 -12.58 -6.24
N SER A 123 -12.42 -12.41 -7.45
CA SER A 123 -11.17 -13.10 -7.78
C SER A 123 -10.08 -12.64 -6.82
N ARG A 124 -9.31 -13.59 -6.27
CA ARG A 124 -8.24 -13.26 -5.34
C ARG A 124 -7.09 -12.54 -6.02
N PRO A 125 -6.61 -12.98 -7.21
CA PRO A 125 -5.65 -12.19 -7.97
C PRO A 125 -6.26 -10.91 -8.51
N TYR A 126 -5.49 -9.82 -8.43
CA TYR A 126 -5.69 -8.60 -9.18
C TYR A 126 -5.02 -8.77 -10.55
N HIS A 127 -5.75 -8.48 -11.62
CA HIS A 127 -5.26 -8.68 -12.98
C HIS A 127 -4.42 -7.48 -13.39
N ARG A 128 -3.13 -7.72 -13.61
CA ARG A 128 -2.19 -6.67 -13.94
C ARG A 128 -2.50 -6.05 -15.30
N TYR A 129 -2.76 -4.75 -15.30
CA TYR A 129 -2.83 -3.95 -16.52
C TYR A 129 -1.43 -3.73 -17.11
N GLN A 130 -1.32 -3.84 -18.41
CA GLN A 130 -0.09 -3.57 -19.15
C GLN A 130 -0.30 -2.38 -20.10
N PRO A 131 0.39 -1.24 -19.89
CA PRO A 131 0.25 -0.07 -20.75
C PRO A 131 0.44 -0.39 -22.23
N GLY A 132 -0.42 0.15 -23.09
CA GLY A 132 -0.42 -0.12 -24.52
C GLY A 132 -1.25 -1.32 -24.95
N LYS A 133 -1.85 -2.04 -23.99
CA LYS A 133 -2.71 -3.19 -24.25
C LYS A 133 -4.12 -2.94 -23.72
N THR A 134 -5.08 -3.63 -24.28
CA THR A 134 -6.46 -3.58 -23.85
C THR A 134 -6.76 -4.76 -22.93
N MET A 135 -7.45 -4.51 -21.84
CA MET A 135 -7.99 -5.52 -20.95
C MET A 135 -9.46 -5.75 -21.28
N TYR A 136 -9.85 -7.01 -21.41
CA TYR A 136 -11.20 -7.45 -21.70
C TYR A 136 -11.65 -8.46 -20.65
N MET A 137 -12.84 -8.27 -20.08
CA MET A 137 -13.47 -9.19 -19.13
C MET A 137 -14.83 -9.59 -19.67
N ALA A 138 -15.13 -10.88 -19.75
CA ALA A 138 -16.45 -11.39 -20.09
C ALA A 138 -16.95 -12.34 -19.00
N SER A 139 -18.24 -12.27 -18.71
CA SER A 139 -18.89 -13.15 -17.74
C SER A 139 -20.36 -13.35 -18.05
N ASN A 140 -20.88 -14.51 -17.67
CA ASN A 140 -22.30 -14.79 -17.70
C ASN A 140 -22.91 -14.53 -16.33
N VAL A 141 -24.03 -13.79 -16.32
CA VAL A 141 -24.75 -13.43 -15.11
C VAL A 141 -26.26 -13.41 -15.34
N ASN A 142 -27.02 -13.83 -14.34
CA ASN A 142 -28.45 -13.59 -14.23
C ASN A 142 -28.67 -12.69 -13.01
N PHE A 143 -29.17 -11.49 -13.25
CA PHE A 143 -29.47 -10.51 -12.21
C PHE A 143 -30.77 -10.80 -11.45
N GLY A 144 -31.63 -11.70 -11.95
CA GLY A 144 -32.88 -12.06 -11.29
C GLY A 144 -33.98 -10.99 -11.30
N GLY A 145 -33.69 -9.81 -11.80
CA GLY A 145 -34.63 -8.69 -11.91
C GLY A 145 -34.40 -7.56 -10.92
N ALA A 146 -34.70 -6.34 -11.34
CA ALA A 146 -34.47 -5.13 -10.55
C ALA A 146 -35.42 -5.09 -9.35
N THR A 147 -34.89 -4.85 -8.18
CA THR A 147 -35.63 -4.77 -6.94
C THR A 147 -35.25 -3.48 -6.19
N LEU A 148 -36.24 -2.80 -5.63
CA LEU A 148 -36.03 -1.55 -4.91
C LEU A 148 -35.10 -1.75 -3.71
N GLY A 149 -34.07 -0.92 -3.62
CA GLY A 149 -33.07 -0.93 -2.54
C GLY A 149 -32.01 -2.00 -2.63
N GLN A 150 -31.97 -2.74 -3.74
CA GLN A 150 -31.00 -3.78 -4.01
C GLN A 150 -30.01 -3.30 -5.08
N PHE A 151 -28.73 -3.56 -4.80
CA PHE A 151 -27.65 -3.31 -5.75
C PHE A 151 -27.02 -4.65 -6.14
N GLN A 152 -27.04 -4.95 -7.41
CA GLN A 152 -26.37 -6.10 -7.99
C GLN A 152 -25.32 -5.60 -8.98
N ARG A 153 -24.09 -6.02 -8.84
CA ARG A 153 -22.95 -5.52 -9.62
C ARG A 153 -22.12 -6.67 -10.16
N VAL A 154 -21.69 -6.55 -11.39
CA VAL A 154 -20.73 -7.45 -12.03
C VAL A 154 -19.73 -6.64 -12.83
N GLY A 155 -18.44 -6.95 -12.70
CA GLY A 155 -17.43 -6.25 -13.44
C GLY A 155 -16.00 -6.53 -12.99
N ILE A 156 -15.14 -5.62 -13.39
CA ILE A 156 -13.74 -5.61 -12.99
C ILE A 156 -13.50 -4.39 -12.09
N PHE A 157 -13.66 -4.60 -10.80
CA PHE A 157 -13.65 -3.52 -9.80
C PHE A 157 -13.38 -4.03 -8.39
N ASP A 158 -13.01 -3.11 -7.52
CA ASP A 158 -12.95 -3.33 -6.06
C ASP A 158 -13.73 -2.25 -5.30
N ASP A 159 -13.48 -2.09 -4.01
CA ASP A 159 -14.13 -1.06 -3.19
C ASP A 159 -13.66 0.36 -3.48
N SER A 160 -12.64 0.51 -4.30
CA SER A 160 -11.99 1.78 -4.59
C SER A 160 -12.12 2.20 -6.03
N ASN A 161 -11.94 1.27 -6.96
CA ASN A 161 -11.75 1.55 -8.37
C ASN A 161 -12.39 0.50 -9.27
N GLY A 162 -12.66 0.85 -10.51
CA GLY A 162 -13.04 -0.10 -11.54
C GLY A 162 -14.26 0.29 -12.35
N ILE A 163 -14.73 -0.67 -13.16
CA ILE A 163 -15.91 -0.53 -14.02
C ILE A 163 -16.81 -1.74 -13.84
N PHE A 164 -18.11 -1.51 -13.85
CA PHE A 164 -19.10 -2.57 -13.71
C PHE A 164 -20.44 -2.21 -14.33
N ILE A 165 -21.25 -3.23 -14.59
CA ILE A 165 -22.68 -3.09 -14.84
C ILE A 165 -23.38 -3.29 -13.50
N MET A 166 -24.36 -2.45 -13.22
CA MET A 166 -25.15 -2.46 -12.01
C MET A 166 -26.64 -2.56 -12.34
N GLN A 167 -27.33 -3.44 -11.63
CA GLN A 167 -28.79 -3.40 -11.54
C GLN A 167 -29.17 -2.81 -10.17
N ASN A 168 -30.09 -1.85 -10.18
CA ASN A 168 -30.58 -1.16 -9.00
C ASN A 168 -32.04 -0.79 -9.20
N ASN A 169 -32.54 0.13 -8.40
CA ASN A 169 -33.91 0.60 -8.41
C ASN A 169 -34.44 0.87 -9.83
N PRO A 170 -35.56 0.24 -10.23
CA PRO A 170 -36.22 0.59 -11.48
C PRO A 170 -36.81 2.02 -11.40
N THR A 171 -36.72 2.75 -12.51
CA THR A 171 -37.34 4.07 -12.66
C THR A 171 -38.28 4.08 -13.87
N VAL A 172 -39.09 5.13 -14.03
CA VAL A 172 -39.97 5.26 -15.19
C VAL A 172 -39.17 5.30 -16.51
N THR A 173 -37.99 5.93 -16.48
CA THR A 173 -37.13 6.05 -17.67
C THR A 173 -36.17 4.88 -17.82
N ASN A 174 -35.95 4.10 -16.76
CA ASN A 174 -35.09 2.92 -16.75
C ASN A 174 -35.80 1.78 -16.00
N PRO A 175 -36.81 1.16 -16.57
CA PRO A 175 -37.60 0.14 -15.88
C PRO A 175 -36.80 -1.15 -15.60
N ALA A 176 -35.72 -1.39 -16.33
CA ALA A 176 -34.81 -2.50 -16.06
C ALA A 176 -33.82 -2.20 -14.91
N GLY A 177 -33.73 -0.94 -14.46
CA GLY A 177 -32.82 -0.52 -13.42
C GLY A 177 -31.34 -0.73 -13.75
N MET A 178 -30.94 -0.64 -15.01
CA MET A 178 -29.60 -0.96 -15.46
C MET A 178 -28.72 0.27 -15.63
N TYR A 179 -27.49 0.17 -15.17
CA TYR A 179 -26.50 1.25 -15.17
C TYR A 179 -25.12 0.74 -15.57
N CYS A 180 -24.39 1.51 -16.36
CA CYS A 180 -22.94 1.39 -16.50
C CYS A 180 -22.29 2.32 -15.49
N VAL A 181 -21.24 1.87 -14.81
CA VAL A 181 -20.67 2.62 -13.69
C VAL A 181 -19.15 2.61 -13.75
N ILE A 182 -18.56 3.79 -13.48
CA ILE A 182 -17.13 3.96 -13.21
C ILE A 182 -16.99 4.29 -11.72
N ARG A 183 -16.21 3.50 -11.00
CA ARG A 183 -15.79 3.78 -9.63
C ARG A 183 -14.37 4.29 -9.61
N SER A 184 -14.13 5.38 -8.89
CA SER A 184 -12.79 5.96 -8.77
C SER A 184 -12.55 6.57 -7.40
N ASP A 185 -11.40 6.27 -6.81
CA ASP A 185 -10.88 6.94 -5.62
C ASP A 185 -9.77 7.95 -5.93
N SER A 186 -9.60 8.35 -7.17
CA SER A 186 -8.61 9.34 -7.59
C SER A 186 -8.82 10.73 -6.95
N GLY A 187 -9.98 10.96 -6.35
CA GLY A 187 -10.30 12.11 -5.52
C GLY A 187 -10.04 11.93 -4.03
N GLY A 188 -9.55 10.75 -3.61
CA GLY A 188 -9.33 10.36 -2.22
C GLY A 188 -10.40 9.40 -1.69
N THR A 189 -11.67 9.67 -1.88
CA THR A 189 -12.77 8.76 -1.54
C THR A 189 -13.38 8.16 -2.81
N PRO A 190 -13.84 6.90 -2.78
CA PRO A 190 -14.50 6.31 -3.94
C PRO A 190 -15.78 7.05 -4.32
N VAL A 191 -15.90 7.37 -5.58
CA VAL A 191 -17.08 7.98 -6.18
C VAL A 191 -17.50 7.14 -7.37
N ASP A 192 -18.81 6.86 -7.45
CA ASP A 192 -19.41 6.16 -8.57
C ASP A 192 -19.97 7.19 -9.58
N THR A 193 -19.44 7.19 -10.80
CA THR A 193 -20.02 7.90 -11.93
C THR A 193 -20.97 6.96 -12.65
N VAL A 194 -22.25 7.28 -12.61
CA VAL A 194 -23.34 6.39 -13.05
C VAL A 194 -23.93 6.86 -14.37
N PHE A 195 -24.05 5.96 -15.33
CA PHE A 195 -24.70 6.17 -16.63
C PHE A 195 -25.98 5.36 -16.68
N ASP A 196 -27.10 6.04 -16.66
CA ASP A 196 -28.43 5.45 -16.81
C ASP A 196 -28.59 4.82 -18.21
N MET A 197 -29.34 3.73 -18.32
CA MET A 197 -29.57 3.04 -19.58
C MET A 197 -30.11 3.97 -20.67
N GLY A 198 -30.88 4.99 -20.32
CA GLY A 198 -31.42 5.98 -21.24
C GLY A 198 -30.38 6.89 -21.90
N VAL A 199 -29.18 6.98 -21.34
CA VAL A 199 -28.04 7.75 -21.92
C VAL A 199 -26.98 6.86 -22.57
N TRP A 200 -27.18 5.56 -22.64
CA TRP A 200 -26.24 4.67 -23.29
C TRP A 200 -26.16 4.96 -24.79
N ASN A 201 -24.94 4.98 -25.32
CA ASN A 201 -24.65 5.43 -26.66
C ASN A 201 -24.39 4.28 -27.66
N GLY A 202 -24.70 3.05 -27.28
CA GLY A 202 -24.65 1.89 -28.15
C GLY A 202 -25.88 1.76 -29.06
N ASN A 203 -26.06 0.57 -29.60
CA ASN A 203 -27.21 0.29 -30.49
C ASN A 203 -28.51 0.23 -29.69
N GLN A 204 -29.39 1.23 -29.87
CA GLN A 204 -30.61 1.36 -29.10
C GLN A 204 -31.62 0.21 -29.36
N ASN A 205 -31.66 -0.36 -30.54
CA ASN A 205 -32.54 -1.51 -30.83
C ASN A 205 -32.10 -2.73 -30.00
N ILE A 206 -30.81 -2.95 -29.85
CA ILE A 206 -30.26 -4.02 -29.01
C ILE A 206 -30.54 -3.72 -27.53
N ILE A 207 -30.17 -2.52 -27.07
CA ILE A 207 -30.35 -2.11 -25.68
C ILE A 207 -31.80 -2.30 -25.22
N ASN A 208 -32.79 -1.86 -26.02
CA ASN A 208 -34.18 -1.94 -25.69
C ASN A 208 -34.75 -3.35 -25.81
N SER A 209 -34.09 -4.27 -26.50
CA SER A 209 -34.55 -5.65 -26.68
C SER A 209 -34.07 -6.58 -25.55
N LEU A 210 -33.16 -6.13 -24.67
CA LEU A 210 -32.57 -6.95 -23.63
C LEU A 210 -33.55 -7.27 -22.50
N ASN A 211 -33.70 -8.55 -22.20
CA ASN A 211 -34.38 -9.00 -20.98
C ASN A 211 -33.34 -9.27 -19.87
N TRP A 212 -33.17 -8.31 -18.99
CA TRP A 212 -32.20 -8.38 -17.91
C TRP A 212 -32.53 -9.37 -16.79
N SER A 213 -33.72 -9.97 -16.82
CA SER A 213 -34.06 -11.10 -15.94
C SER A 213 -33.61 -12.45 -16.50
N ALA A 214 -33.15 -12.50 -17.73
CA ALA A 214 -32.53 -13.67 -18.33
C ALA A 214 -31.03 -13.70 -18.12
N VAL A 215 -30.40 -14.85 -18.40
CA VAL A 215 -28.93 -14.94 -18.39
C VAL A 215 -28.36 -14.06 -19.48
N GLN A 216 -27.42 -13.22 -19.13
CA GLN A 216 -26.71 -12.33 -20.03
C GLN A 216 -25.22 -12.65 -20.06
N MET A 217 -24.62 -12.64 -21.24
CA MET A 217 -23.18 -12.62 -21.39
C MET A 217 -22.73 -11.17 -21.48
N VAL A 218 -22.29 -10.61 -20.38
CA VAL A 218 -21.81 -9.22 -20.29
C VAL A 218 -20.30 -9.17 -20.46
N TRP A 219 -19.81 -8.09 -21.02
CA TRP A 219 -18.38 -7.86 -21.14
C TRP A 219 -18.01 -6.40 -20.90
N MET A 220 -16.76 -6.18 -20.52
CA MET A 220 -16.15 -4.87 -20.28
C MET A 220 -14.76 -4.84 -20.86
N GLU A 221 -14.41 -3.70 -21.41
CA GLU A 221 -13.15 -3.49 -22.08
C GLU A 221 -12.58 -2.13 -21.67
N TYR A 222 -11.28 -2.08 -21.35
CA TYR A 222 -10.63 -0.83 -21.01
C TYR A 222 -9.14 -0.81 -21.35
N ALA A 223 -8.66 0.39 -21.69
CA ALA A 223 -7.23 0.73 -21.69
C ALA A 223 -7.02 1.85 -20.66
N TRP A 224 -6.34 1.54 -19.59
CA TRP A 224 -6.32 2.48 -18.47
C TRP A 224 -5.55 3.77 -18.76
N TYR A 225 -4.25 3.80 -18.91
CA TYR A 225 -3.43 5.02 -19.00
C TYR A 225 -3.88 6.21 -18.11
N GLY A 226 -4.89 6.04 -17.27
CA GLY A 226 -5.57 7.09 -16.52
C GLY A 226 -6.63 7.87 -17.31
N ALA A 227 -6.54 7.91 -18.64
CA ALA A 227 -7.40 8.66 -19.52
C ALA A 227 -7.89 7.86 -20.75
N GLY A 228 -7.69 6.55 -20.73
CA GLY A 228 -8.12 5.67 -21.83
C GLY A 228 -9.64 5.50 -21.91
N ALA A 229 -10.10 4.92 -23.01
CA ALA A 229 -11.51 4.65 -23.22
C ALA A 229 -11.98 3.42 -22.45
N LEU A 230 -13.29 3.35 -22.25
CA LEU A 230 -14.01 2.31 -21.52
C LEU A 230 -15.20 1.88 -22.35
N ARG A 231 -15.51 0.58 -22.35
CA ARG A 231 -16.70 0.02 -23.00
C ARG A 231 -17.39 -0.98 -22.09
N TRP A 232 -18.70 -1.00 -22.15
CA TRP A 232 -19.57 -2.03 -21.61
C TRP A 232 -20.38 -2.62 -22.74
N GLY A 233 -20.55 -3.91 -22.73
CA GLY A 233 -21.28 -4.59 -23.80
C GLY A 233 -21.94 -5.87 -23.36
N VAL A 234 -22.64 -6.48 -24.31
CA VAL A 234 -23.32 -7.76 -24.17
C VAL A 234 -23.08 -8.58 -25.44
N THR A 235 -23.03 -9.89 -25.31
CA THR A 235 -22.97 -10.80 -26.46
C THR A 235 -24.33 -11.44 -26.66
N ILE A 236 -24.88 -11.27 -27.84
CA ILE A 236 -26.19 -11.84 -28.26
C ILE A 236 -25.96 -12.66 -29.50
N ASN A 237 -26.41 -13.91 -29.49
CA ASN A 237 -26.27 -14.84 -30.60
C ASN A 237 -24.84 -14.95 -31.15
N GLY A 238 -23.83 -14.85 -30.24
CA GLY A 238 -22.41 -14.90 -30.61
C GLY A 238 -21.85 -13.58 -31.14
N GLU A 239 -22.64 -12.52 -31.25
CA GLU A 239 -22.18 -11.19 -31.68
C GLU A 239 -22.02 -10.25 -30.50
N PRO A 240 -20.85 -9.60 -30.34
CA PRO A 240 -20.64 -8.61 -29.28
C PRO A 240 -21.24 -7.26 -29.67
N TRP A 241 -22.05 -6.71 -28.79
CA TRP A 241 -22.69 -5.40 -28.92
C TRP A 241 -22.25 -4.45 -27.84
N ILE A 242 -21.81 -3.25 -28.22
CA ILE A 242 -21.50 -2.18 -27.28
C ILE A 242 -22.80 -1.61 -26.74
N LEU A 243 -22.96 -1.57 -25.43
CA LEU A 243 -24.06 -0.90 -24.74
C LEU A 243 -23.73 0.57 -24.51
N HIS A 244 -22.54 0.82 -23.95
CA HIS A 244 -22.07 2.17 -23.66
C HIS A 244 -20.55 2.28 -23.82
N GLN A 245 -20.09 3.46 -24.25
CA GLN A 245 -18.68 3.76 -24.37
C GLN A 245 -18.41 5.16 -23.85
N VAL A 246 -17.29 5.30 -23.10
CA VAL A 246 -16.81 6.56 -22.57
C VAL A 246 -15.34 6.74 -22.94
N GLY A 247 -14.99 7.88 -23.51
CA GLY A 247 -13.60 8.33 -23.64
C GLY A 247 -13.27 9.21 -22.44
N ALA A 248 -12.20 8.90 -21.71
CA ALA A 248 -11.84 9.65 -20.50
C ALA A 248 -10.78 10.74 -20.74
N GLY A 249 -10.09 10.72 -21.89
CA GLY A 249 -9.09 11.73 -22.23
C GLY A 249 -9.71 13.00 -22.80
N ASN A 250 -9.37 14.16 -22.24
CA ASN A 250 -9.91 15.47 -22.64
C ASN A 250 -11.45 15.48 -22.72
N ALA A 251 -12.09 14.81 -21.77
CA ALA A 251 -13.52 14.56 -21.79
C ALA A 251 -14.27 15.33 -20.71
N THR A 252 -15.55 15.61 -20.99
CA THR A 252 -16.52 16.02 -19.98
C THR A 252 -17.47 14.84 -19.76
N ILE A 253 -17.46 14.28 -18.56
CA ILE A 253 -18.32 13.14 -18.19
C ILE A 253 -19.40 13.65 -17.25
N ASN A 254 -20.66 13.44 -17.59
CA ASN A 254 -21.81 13.93 -16.83
C ASN A 254 -21.71 15.43 -16.48
N GLY A 255 -21.27 16.25 -17.44
CA GLY A 255 -21.13 17.70 -17.24
C GLY A 255 -19.88 18.14 -16.49
N THR A 256 -19.04 17.22 -16.03
CA THR A 256 -17.83 17.52 -15.27
C THR A 256 -16.59 17.24 -16.11
N LEU A 257 -15.71 18.24 -16.26
CA LEU A 257 -14.41 18.07 -16.92
C LEU A 257 -13.54 17.08 -16.13
N GLN A 258 -13.00 16.09 -16.83
CA GLN A 258 -12.13 15.08 -16.24
C GLN A 258 -10.73 15.64 -16.04
N VAL A 259 -10.43 16.10 -14.83
CA VAL A 259 -9.11 16.60 -14.42
C VAL A 259 -8.27 15.55 -13.66
N LYS A 260 -8.84 14.38 -13.42
CA LYS A 260 -8.21 13.25 -12.72
C LYS A 260 -8.36 11.98 -13.55
N PRO A 261 -7.52 10.96 -13.32
CA PRO A 261 -7.73 9.65 -13.95
C PRO A 261 -9.12 9.12 -13.63
N TRP A 262 -9.74 8.42 -14.58
CA TRP A 262 -11.03 7.77 -14.35
C TRP A 262 -10.98 6.65 -13.29
N SER A 263 -9.79 6.13 -13.03
CA SER A 263 -9.48 5.20 -11.94
C SER A 263 -8.03 5.45 -11.52
N ARG A 264 -7.72 5.30 -10.23
CA ARG A 264 -6.36 5.42 -9.72
C ARG A 264 -5.45 4.27 -10.17
N THR A 265 -6.02 3.11 -10.47
CA THR A 265 -5.29 1.93 -10.92
C THR A 265 -6.00 1.24 -12.07
N GLY A 266 -5.22 0.59 -12.94
CA GLY A 266 -5.74 -0.34 -13.95
C GLY A 266 -5.67 -1.80 -13.50
N ASN A 267 -5.10 -2.09 -12.34
CA ASN A 267 -4.98 -3.45 -11.79
C ASN A 267 -6.21 -3.76 -10.94
N LEU A 268 -7.09 -4.58 -11.45
CA LEU A 268 -8.43 -4.76 -10.89
C LEU A 268 -8.79 -6.25 -10.82
N PRO A 269 -9.59 -6.67 -9.82
CA PRO A 269 -10.12 -8.02 -9.73
C PRO A 269 -11.45 -8.13 -10.46
N VAL A 270 -11.85 -9.34 -10.83
CA VAL A 270 -13.26 -9.61 -11.17
C VAL A 270 -14.08 -9.67 -9.88
N ARG A 271 -15.24 -9.02 -9.89
CA ARG A 271 -16.12 -8.99 -8.72
C ARG A 271 -17.58 -9.10 -9.11
N TYR A 272 -18.31 -9.93 -8.34
CA TYR A 272 -19.75 -9.97 -8.24
C TYR A 272 -20.14 -9.48 -6.86
N GLU A 273 -21.12 -8.60 -6.76
CA GLU A 273 -21.50 -7.98 -5.52
C GLU A 273 -23.00 -7.74 -5.45
N GLN A 274 -23.60 -8.06 -4.29
CA GLN A 274 -24.95 -7.62 -3.96
C GLN A 274 -24.93 -6.87 -2.63
N ARG A 275 -25.72 -5.80 -2.56
CA ARG A 275 -25.93 -5.02 -1.34
C ARG A 275 -27.40 -4.69 -1.17
N ASN A 276 -27.86 -4.77 0.06
CA ASN A 276 -29.20 -4.36 0.47
C ASN A 276 -29.12 -3.04 1.25
N SER A 277 -29.70 -1.98 0.71
CA SER A 277 -29.79 -0.68 1.38
C SER A 277 -31.18 -0.35 1.88
N TYR A 278 -32.17 -1.21 1.65
CA TYR A 278 -33.55 -0.98 1.99
C TYR A 278 -34.22 -2.20 2.63
N THR A 279 -35.23 -1.96 3.44
CA THR A 279 -35.99 -3.05 4.11
C THR A 279 -36.95 -3.72 3.14
N GLY A 280 -37.10 -5.02 3.23
CA GLY A 280 -38.23 -5.79 2.68
C GLY A 280 -38.02 -6.50 1.36
N ALA A 281 -36.93 -6.33 0.66
CA ALA A 281 -36.70 -7.04 -0.61
C ALA A 281 -35.61 -8.09 -0.51
N SER A 282 -35.87 -9.30 -0.97
CA SER A 282 -34.86 -10.31 -1.25
C SER A 282 -34.41 -10.22 -2.71
N SER A 283 -33.18 -10.56 -2.98
CA SER A 283 -32.64 -10.57 -4.32
C SER A 283 -31.68 -11.75 -4.49
N VAL A 284 -31.69 -12.30 -5.67
CA VAL A 284 -30.85 -13.44 -6.05
C VAL A 284 -30.13 -13.09 -7.33
N MET A 285 -28.82 -13.25 -7.35
CA MET A 285 -27.99 -13.15 -8.54
C MET A 285 -27.27 -14.48 -8.73
N THR A 286 -27.24 -14.99 -9.95
CA THR A 286 -26.46 -16.18 -10.28
C THR A 286 -25.42 -15.83 -11.32
N HIS A 287 -24.18 -16.22 -11.10
CA HIS A 287 -23.12 -16.07 -12.08
C HIS A 287 -22.51 -17.42 -12.43
N TYR A 288 -21.93 -17.45 -13.61
CA TYR A 288 -21.40 -18.67 -14.22
C TYR A 288 -19.91 -18.47 -14.55
N GLY A 289 -19.48 -18.86 -15.75
CA GLY A 289 -18.09 -18.68 -16.17
C GLY A 289 -17.67 -17.22 -16.33
N VAL A 290 -16.36 -17.00 -16.19
CA VAL A 290 -15.73 -15.71 -16.43
C VAL A 290 -14.36 -15.88 -17.06
N SER A 291 -13.98 -14.94 -17.92
CA SER A 291 -12.64 -14.84 -18.48
C SER A 291 -12.12 -13.41 -18.42
N VAL A 292 -10.82 -13.26 -18.24
CA VAL A 292 -10.09 -11.99 -18.40
C VAL A 292 -9.02 -12.20 -19.46
N LEU A 293 -9.07 -11.39 -20.47
CA LEU A 293 -8.18 -11.45 -21.63
C LEU A 293 -7.34 -10.18 -21.71
N ILE A 294 -6.16 -10.30 -22.29
CA ILE A 294 -5.32 -9.16 -22.66
C ILE A 294 -4.97 -9.25 -24.14
N GLU A 295 -5.12 -8.17 -24.85
CA GLU A 295 -4.76 -8.12 -26.28
C GLU A 295 -3.25 -8.01 -26.47
N GLY A 296 -2.76 -8.63 -27.56
CA GLY A 296 -1.33 -8.59 -27.90
C GLY A 296 -0.42 -9.41 -27.02
N GLY A 297 -1.01 -10.35 -26.26
CA GLY A 297 -0.28 -11.25 -25.37
C GLY A 297 0.20 -10.61 -24.06
N ARG A 298 0.43 -11.46 -23.07
CA ARG A 298 0.89 -11.06 -21.73
C ARG A 298 2.41 -10.99 -21.71
N ASP A 299 2.97 -9.86 -21.28
CA ASP A 299 4.38 -9.82 -20.91
C ASP A 299 4.56 -10.55 -19.57
N PRO A 300 5.64 -11.30 -19.39
CA PRO A 300 5.94 -11.95 -18.13
C PRO A 300 5.89 -10.95 -16.99
N GLN A 301 5.29 -11.36 -15.90
CA GLN A 301 5.24 -10.51 -14.70
C GLN A 301 6.67 -10.33 -14.20
N ARG A 302 7.15 -9.10 -14.18
CA ARG A 302 8.47 -8.76 -13.70
C ARG A 302 8.35 -8.21 -12.30
N GLY A 303 8.91 -8.94 -11.35
CA GLY A 303 9.03 -8.53 -9.96
C GLY A 303 10.46 -8.74 -9.50
N PHE A 304 10.72 -8.38 -8.27
CA PHE A 304 12.01 -8.71 -7.64
C PHE A 304 11.99 -10.15 -7.16
N THR A 305 13.11 -10.85 -7.32
CA THR A 305 13.26 -12.22 -6.87
C THR A 305 13.98 -12.23 -5.53
N TYR A 306 13.37 -12.85 -4.53
CA TYR A 306 13.93 -13.00 -3.20
C TYR A 306 13.96 -14.47 -2.80
N SER A 307 14.91 -14.80 -1.92
CA SER A 307 15.07 -16.13 -1.34
C SER A 307 14.70 -16.07 0.14
N TYR A 308 13.86 -17.00 0.56
CA TYR A 308 13.36 -17.13 1.93
C TYR A 308 13.77 -18.48 2.46
N GLY A 309 14.38 -18.54 3.64
CA GLY A 309 14.75 -19.84 4.15
C GLY A 309 15.59 -19.81 5.44
N ASN A 310 15.89 -21.02 5.86
CA ASN A 310 16.79 -21.31 6.94
C ASN A 310 18.10 -21.93 6.39
N ASP A 311 18.51 -21.55 5.21
CA ASP A 311 19.62 -22.12 4.45
C ASP A 311 21.02 -21.78 4.97
N ALA A 312 21.12 -20.95 5.99
CA ALA A 312 22.39 -20.72 6.65
C ALA A 312 22.89 -22.01 7.31
N VAL A 313 24.17 -22.31 7.12
CA VAL A 313 24.84 -23.53 7.64
C VAL A 313 24.63 -23.72 9.15
N THR A 314 24.35 -22.65 9.87
CA THR A 314 24.13 -22.62 11.32
C THR A 314 22.66 -22.57 11.74
N GLN A 315 21.71 -22.56 10.80
CA GLN A 315 20.27 -22.38 11.10
C GLN A 315 19.40 -23.53 10.59
N SER A 316 19.96 -24.71 10.42
CA SER A 316 19.16 -25.88 10.09
C SER A 316 18.11 -26.15 11.16
N GLN A 317 16.90 -26.43 10.72
CA GLN A 317 15.77 -26.71 11.61
C GLN A 317 15.70 -28.19 11.97
N THR A 318 15.54 -28.48 13.24
CA THR A 318 15.33 -29.85 13.71
C THR A 318 13.84 -30.17 13.71
N VAL A 319 13.45 -31.11 12.85
CA VAL A 319 12.10 -31.67 12.82
C VAL A 319 12.07 -32.88 13.74
N PRO A 320 11.22 -32.88 14.77
CA PRO A 320 11.12 -34.01 15.69
C PRO A 320 10.54 -35.24 14.99
N ALA A 321 10.93 -36.41 15.47
CA ALA A 321 10.30 -37.68 15.07
C ALA A 321 8.80 -37.64 15.46
N SER A 322 7.91 -37.61 14.49
CA SER A 322 6.49 -37.49 14.72
C SER A 322 5.70 -37.91 13.49
N SER A 323 4.54 -38.51 13.71
CA SER A 323 3.53 -38.69 12.66
C SER A 323 2.71 -37.43 12.39
N LYS A 324 3.00 -36.29 13.10
CA LYS A 324 2.33 -35.00 12.94
C LYS A 324 3.09 -34.12 11.96
N ARG A 325 2.36 -33.24 11.31
CA ARG A 325 2.91 -32.18 10.46
C ARG A 325 3.69 -31.16 11.30
N TYR A 326 4.95 -30.98 10.98
CA TYR A 326 5.80 -29.97 11.59
C TYR A 326 6.02 -28.82 10.59
N PRO A 327 5.68 -27.56 10.94
CA PRO A 327 5.92 -26.44 10.04
C PRO A 327 7.41 -26.09 10.00
N ALA A 328 8.09 -26.55 8.96
CA ALA A 328 9.52 -26.27 8.80
C ALA A 328 9.78 -24.82 8.41
N MET A 329 8.89 -24.22 7.65
CA MET A 329 8.91 -22.80 7.31
C MET A 329 7.51 -22.36 6.87
N SER A 330 7.12 -21.17 7.27
CA SER A 330 5.92 -20.50 6.76
C SER A 330 6.28 -19.12 6.24
N PHE A 331 5.59 -18.68 5.19
CA PHE A 331 5.76 -17.30 4.69
C PHE A 331 4.43 -16.72 4.24
N ARG A 332 4.36 -15.38 4.28
CA ARG A 332 3.18 -14.60 3.93
C ARG A 332 3.56 -13.21 3.46
N MET A 333 2.63 -12.51 2.85
CA MET A 333 2.79 -11.07 2.65
C MET A 333 2.67 -10.32 3.98
N LYS A 334 3.29 -9.14 4.08
CA LYS A 334 3.00 -8.22 5.17
C LYS A 334 1.53 -7.81 5.08
N PRO A 335 0.78 -7.82 6.17
CA PRO A 335 -0.55 -7.24 6.18
C PRO A 335 -0.49 -5.79 5.71
N MET A 336 -1.30 -5.41 4.75
CA MET A 336 -1.31 -4.08 4.10
C MET A 336 0.01 -3.60 3.46
N GLY A 337 1.10 -4.28 3.73
CA GLY A 337 2.44 -3.77 3.52
C GLY A 337 3.16 -4.33 2.31
N THR A 338 2.62 -4.20 1.12
CA THR A 338 3.42 -4.35 -0.09
C THR A 338 4.09 -3.04 -0.47
N ASN A 339 3.66 -1.92 0.11
CA ASN A 339 4.19 -0.62 -0.24
C ASN A 339 5.44 -0.32 0.58
N LEU A 340 6.55 -0.12 -0.09
CA LEU A 340 7.81 0.37 0.45
C LEU A 340 7.66 1.72 1.19
N PHE A 341 6.57 2.40 0.94
CA PHE A 341 6.27 3.73 1.43
C PHE A 341 5.27 3.74 2.59
N ASP A 342 4.84 2.58 3.07
CA ASP A 342 3.97 2.50 4.23
C ASP A 342 4.72 2.96 5.48
N GLN A 343 4.14 3.94 6.16
CA GLN A 343 4.74 4.49 7.36
C GLN A 343 4.15 3.83 8.59
N THR A 344 5.02 3.27 9.41
CA THR A 344 4.64 2.79 10.73
C THR A 344 4.78 3.93 11.74
N TYR A 345 3.70 4.18 12.45
CA TYR A 345 3.65 5.18 13.50
C TYR A 345 3.59 4.48 14.85
N ALA A 346 4.47 4.93 15.77
CA ALA A 346 4.49 4.38 17.11
C ALA A 346 3.48 5.08 18.01
N ALA A 347 2.88 4.33 18.90
CA ALA A 347 2.10 4.77 20.04
C ALA A 347 0.97 5.76 19.73
N VAL A 348 -0.22 5.28 19.81
CA VAL A 348 -1.45 6.07 19.70
C VAL A 348 -2.10 6.21 21.07
N SER A 349 -2.76 7.33 21.31
CA SER A 349 -3.82 7.37 22.31
C SER A 349 -4.97 6.51 21.83
N SER A 350 -5.72 5.90 22.74
CA SER A 350 -6.89 5.10 22.42
C SER A 350 -7.83 5.86 21.48
N GLY A 351 -8.24 5.18 20.42
CA GLY A 351 -9.20 5.68 19.45
C GLY A 351 -10.61 5.18 19.70
N THR A 352 -11.51 5.61 18.85
CA THR A 352 -12.88 5.07 18.73
C THR A 352 -12.94 4.15 17.50
N GLN A 353 -14.09 3.50 17.29
CA GLN A 353 -14.30 2.67 16.09
C GLN A 353 -14.26 3.46 14.77
N THR A 354 -14.36 4.77 14.82
CA THR A 354 -14.40 5.64 13.64
C THR A 354 -13.28 6.67 13.59
N SER A 355 -12.59 6.89 14.69
CA SER A 355 -11.56 7.93 14.77
C SER A 355 -10.41 7.56 15.68
N LEU A 356 -9.24 8.03 15.32
CA LEU A 356 -8.03 7.93 16.10
C LEU A 356 -7.53 9.35 16.39
N THR A 357 -7.47 9.69 17.67
CA THR A 357 -6.82 10.92 18.09
C THR A 357 -5.34 10.67 18.32
N ILE A 358 -4.53 11.44 17.64
CA ILE A 358 -3.09 11.37 17.76
C ILE A 358 -2.71 12.32 18.87
N GLY A 359 -2.52 11.76 20.05
CA GLY A 359 -2.43 12.53 21.27
C GLY A 359 -1.11 13.23 21.50
N SER A 360 -1.09 14.13 22.47
CA SER A 360 0.02 14.99 22.84
C SER A 360 1.14 14.32 23.64
N SER A 361 0.99 13.08 24.03
CA SER A 361 2.00 12.38 24.86
C SER A 361 2.63 11.21 24.08
N GLY A 362 3.62 11.50 23.28
CA GLY A 362 4.41 10.50 22.56
C GLY A 362 3.77 9.95 21.30
N ALA A 363 2.66 10.50 20.84
CA ALA A 363 1.99 10.06 19.64
C ALA A 363 2.39 10.89 18.42
N VAL A 364 2.34 10.27 17.27
CA VAL A 364 2.56 10.92 15.99
C VAL A 364 1.55 12.03 15.77
N GLY A 365 2.01 13.23 15.42
CA GLY A 365 1.15 14.38 15.14
C GLY A 365 0.64 15.14 16.36
N GLY A 366 1.22 14.93 17.52
CA GLY A 366 0.99 15.80 18.65
C GLY A 366 1.39 17.24 18.35
N SER A 367 0.73 18.21 18.97
CA SER A 367 1.11 19.63 18.89
C SER A 367 2.31 19.95 19.79
N ALA A 368 3.41 19.19 19.65
CA ALA A 368 4.63 19.56 20.34
C ALA A 368 5.14 20.89 19.77
N THR A 369 5.37 21.85 20.65
CA THR A 369 5.92 23.15 20.25
C THR A 369 7.39 23.00 19.84
N ILE A 370 7.80 23.76 18.86
CA ILE A 370 9.19 23.82 18.45
C ILE A 370 9.95 24.69 19.43
N ASN A 371 10.93 24.11 20.12
CA ASN A 371 11.80 24.84 21.02
C ASN A 371 12.89 25.60 20.28
N SER A 372 13.41 25.02 19.21
CA SER A 372 14.46 25.68 18.43
C SER A 372 14.50 25.15 16.99
N VAL A 373 14.91 26.02 16.09
CA VAL A 373 15.34 25.69 14.74
C VAL A 373 16.76 26.22 14.57
N VAL A 374 17.70 25.34 14.33
CA VAL A 374 19.14 25.66 14.26
C VAL A 374 19.70 25.26 12.91
N GLY A 375 20.22 26.20 12.16
CA GLY A 375 20.93 25.92 10.92
C GLY A 375 22.16 25.05 11.14
N GLN A 376 22.37 24.09 10.27
CA GLN A 376 23.48 23.16 10.32
C GLN A 376 24.49 23.45 9.19
N GLY A 377 25.30 24.49 9.35
CA GLY A 377 26.30 24.87 8.36
C GLY A 377 25.73 25.49 7.08
N ASN A 378 26.54 25.60 6.04
CA ASN A 378 26.17 26.23 4.75
C ASN A 378 25.39 25.30 3.82
N GLY A 379 24.98 24.12 4.26
CA GLY A 379 24.40 23.08 3.41
C GLY A 379 22.88 23.15 3.20
N GLY A 380 22.20 24.18 3.69
CA GLY A 380 20.75 24.31 3.51
C GLY A 380 19.90 23.36 4.36
N ASN A 381 20.43 22.87 5.48
CA ASN A 381 19.68 22.07 6.46
C ASN A 381 19.53 22.81 7.78
N ALA A 382 18.47 22.49 8.54
CA ALA A 382 18.26 22.95 9.90
C ALA A 382 17.79 21.83 10.81
N LEU A 383 18.29 21.86 12.05
CA LEU A 383 17.84 20.97 13.11
C LEU A 383 16.68 21.63 13.85
N ILE A 384 15.56 20.94 13.91
CA ILE A 384 14.40 21.34 14.71
C ILE A 384 14.42 20.52 16.01
N THR A 385 14.28 21.21 17.14
CA THR A 385 14.11 20.57 18.46
C THR A 385 12.72 20.90 18.99
N PHE A 386 12.00 19.89 19.42
CA PHE A 386 10.65 20.00 19.96
C PHE A 386 10.65 19.92 21.49
N SER A 387 9.63 20.48 22.10
CA SER A 387 9.39 20.42 23.54
C SER A 387 9.01 19.02 24.05
N GLY A 388 8.59 18.15 23.16
CA GLY A 388 8.19 16.77 23.43
C GLY A 388 8.33 15.92 22.17
N ALA A 389 7.88 14.69 22.22
CA ALA A 389 7.94 13.81 21.06
C ALA A 389 7.14 14.40 19.89
N HIS A 390 7.79 14.54 18.76
CA HIS A 390 7.18 15.12 17.55
C HIS A 390 6.37 14.09 16.74
N GLY A 391 6.53 12.82 17.05
CA GLY A 391 5.74 11.76 16.46
C GLY A 391 6.09 11.34 15.03
N TYR A 392 7.05 11.95 14.39
CA TYR A 392 7.60 11.37 13.16
C TYR A 392 8.35 10.10 13.50
N PRO A 393 8.22 9.03 12.70
CA PRO A 393 8.93 7.78 12.98
C PRO A 393 10.45 8.03 12.99
N VAL A 394 11.08 7.66 14.09
CA VAL A 394 12.54 7.63 14.20
C VAL A 394 13.00 6.40 13.44
N THR A 395 13.01 6.47 12.14
CA THR A 395 13.47 5.36 11.33
C THR A 395 14.89 5.51 10.93
N VAL A 396 15.47 4.49 11.19
CA VAL A 396 16.78 4.06 10.93
C VAL A 396 17.06 4.01 9.45
N THR A 397 17.17 4.60 8.58
CA THR A 397 17.58 4.58 7.17
C THR A 397 16.70 5.38 6.23
N ALA A 398 17.18 6.58 5.98
CA ALA A 398 16.56 7.56 5.09
C ALA A 398 16.51 7.19 3.59
N GLN A 399 16.99 6.05 3.18
CA GLN A 399 17.14 5.78 1.74
C GLN A 399 15.85 5.39 1.02
N ASN A 400 14.80 4.97 1.73
CA ASN A 400 13.58 4.45 1.11
C ASN A 400 12.28 4.90 1.79
N GLN A 401 12.31 6.00 2.54
CA GLN A 401 11.10 6.57 3.14
C GLN A 401 10.49 7.61 2.19
N PRO A 402 9.17 7.69 2.10
CA PRO A 402 8.55 8.78 1.35
C PRO A 402 8.98 10.12 1.94
N ALA A 403 9.11 11.10 1.10
CA ALA A 403 9.41 12.45 1.52
C ALA A 403 8.39 12.92 2.57
N GLN A 404 8.87 13.19 3.77
CA GLN A 404 8.05 13.73 4.86
C GLN A 404 8.24 15.23 4.90
N TYR A 405 7.18 15.95 5.22
CA TYR A 405 7.19 17.40 5.26
C TYR A 405 6.68 17.90 6.60
N ILE A 406 7.20 19.05 7.01
CA ILE A 406 6.71 19.82 8.16
C ILE A 406 6.37 21.24 7.72
N THR A 407 5.22 21.73 8.10
CA THR A 407 4.83 23.11 7.85
C THR A 407 5.15 23.96 9.07
N LEU A 408 5.97 24.97 8.89
CA LEU A 408 6.31 25.96 9.93
C LEU A 408 5.57 27.27 9.66
N SER A 409 5.07 27.88 10.72
CA SER A 409 4.55 29.24 10.65
C SER A 409 5.70 30.24 10.51
N LEU A 410 5.36 31.52 10.22
CA LEU A 410 6.32 32.61 10.19
C LEU A 410 7.12 32.67 11.50
N PHE A 411 8.43 32.76 11.42
CA PHE A 411 9.30 32.88 12.60
C PHE A 411 10.54 33.74 12.29
N THR A 412 11.05 34.36 13.35
CA THR A 412 12.24 35.22 13.28
C THR A 412 13.37 34.58 14.07
N GLN A 413 14.54 34.62 13.52
CA GLN A 413 15.74 34.14 14.15
C GLN A 413 16.72 35.23 14.48
N ASN A 414 17.39 35.08 15.63
CA ASN A 414 18.41 36.00 16.07
C ASN A 414 19.72 35.27 16.39
N GLY A 415 20.81 35.80 15.89
CA GLY A 415 22.11 35.55 16.46
C GLY A 415 22.48 36.74 17.34
N ILE A 416 22.96 36.53 18.55
CA ILE A 416 23.37 37.59 19.47
C ILE A 416 24.78 37.30 19.95
N ALA A 417 25.68 38.26 19.74
CA ALA A 417 27.04 38.16 20.28
C ALA A 417 27.32 39.33 21.23
N THR A 418 27.94 39.01 22.33
CA THR A 418 28.36 39.97 23.34
C THR A 418 29.81 40.44 23.18
N ALA A 419 30.60 39.69 22.40
CA ALA A 419 31.95 40.05 22.05
C ALA A 419 32.23 39.71 20.59
N TYR A 420 32.67 40.73 19.82
CA TYR A 420 32.92 40.60 18.39
C TYR A 420 33.93 41.68 17.91
N THR A 421 34.53 41.37 16.77
CA THR A 421 35.34 42.35 16.02
C THR A 421 35.01 42.27 14.54
N ILE A 422 35.03 43.38 13.83
CA ILE A 422 34.95 43.41 12.38
C ILE A 422 36.21 44.02 11.82
N ALA A 423 36.85 43.31 10.92
CA ALA A 423 38.02 43.79 10.19
C ALA A 423 37.77 43.56 8.68
N GLY A 424 37.59 44.69 7.94
CA GLY A 424 37.21 44.61 6.56
C GLY A 424 35.82 43.92 6.43
N ALA A 425 35.76 42.90 5.61
CA ALA A 425 34.54 42.07 5.40
C ALA A 425 34.49 40.83 6.28
N VAL A 426 35.27 40.77 7.34
CA VAL A 426 35.31 39.61 8.30
C VAL A 426 34.81 40.04 9.67
N LEU A 427 33.75 39.40 10.11
CA LEU A 427 33.22 39.45 11.46
C LEU A 427 33.82 38.29 12.26
N THR A 428 34.55 38.60 13.34
CA THR A 428 34.99 37.61 14.31
C THR A 428 34.11 37.68 15.55
N VAL A 429 33.39 36.62 15.85
CA VAL A 429 32.55 36.47 17.02
C VAL A 429 33.27 35.58 18.04
N THR A 430 33.56 36.12 19.18
CA THR A 430 34.23 35.39 20.27
C THR A 430 33.26 34.77 21.24
N THR A 431 32.12 35.39 21.47
CA THR A 431 31.11 34.88 22.39
C THR A 431 29.73 35.10 21.83
N VAL A 432 28.98 34.01 21.66
CA VAL A 432 27.59 34.00 21.26
C VAL A 432 26.70 33.78 22.46
N SER A 433 25.65 34.52 22.60
CA SER A 433 24.67 34.32 23.69
C SER A 433 24.08 32.93 23.63
N ALA A 434 23.81 32.36 24.79
CA ALA A 434 23.26 31.02 24.90
C ALA A 434 22.01 30.87 24.00
N ASN A 435 22.03 29.80 23.23
CA ASN A 435 20.89 29.45 22.35
C ASN A 435 20.59 30.47 21.21
N THR A 436 21.55 31.29 20.80
CA THR A 436 21.47 32.12 19.61
C THR A 436 22.58 31.74 18.63
N TYR A 437 22.34 31.95 17.35
CA TYR A 437 23.24 31.50 16.29
C TYR A 437 23.25 32.49 15.13
N PHE A 438 24.42 32.72 14.56
CA PHE A 438 24.59 33.54 13.37
C PHE A 438 24.53 32.70 12.11
N ASN A 439 23.73 33.14 11.13
CA ASN A 439 23.52 32.41 9.89
C ASN A 439 23.67 33.30 8.66
N ASN A 440 23.93 32.69 7.54
CA ASN A 440 23.99 33.35 6.26
C ASN A 440 22.67 34.09 5.97
N GLY A 441 22.79 35.28 5.42
CA GLY A 441 21.63 36.13 5.11
C GLY A 441 21.09 36.94 6.28
N GLN A 442 21.57 36.73 7.52
CA GLN A 442 21.14 37.59 8.63
C GLN A 442 21.66 39.01 8.46
N ILE A 443 20.77 39.95 8.67
CA ILE A 443 21.11 41.38 8.70
C ILE A 443 21.68 41.69 10.08
N LEU A 444 22.87 42.26 10.11
CA LEU A 444 23.56 42.63 11.32
C LEU A 444 23.17 44.03 11.78
N THR A 445 22.84 44.14 13.04
CA THR A 445 22.57 45.40 13.74
C THR A 445 23.30 45.40 15.07
N GLY A 446 23.71 46.56 15.54
CA GLY A 446 24.38 46.67 16.84
C GLY A 446 25.25 47.90 16.93
N THR A 447 25.93 48.05 18.06
CA THR A 447 26.79 49.19 18.37
C THR A 447 27.90 49.28 17.31
N GLY A 448 27.94 50.42 16.58
CA GLY A 448 28.99 50.65 15.55
C GLY A 448 28.77 49.89 14.23
N ILE A 449 27.71 49.14 14.04
CA ILE A 449 27.35 48.54 12.74
C ILE A 449 26.65 49.63 11.91
N THR A 450 27.16 49.90 10.74
CA THR A 450 26.55 50.82 9.77
C THR A 450 26.27 50.12 8.45
N GLY A 451 25.22 50.57 7.75
CA GLY A 451 24.88 50.02 6.42
C GLY A 451 24.22 48.66 6.39
N SER A 452 23.76 48.13 7.54
CA SER A 452 23.02 46.87 7.63
C SER A 452 23.66 45.70 6.86
N PRO A 453 24.94 45.39 7.10
CA PRO A 453 25.59 44.30 6.38
C PRO A 453 24.93 42.95 6.69
N THR A 454 24.97 42.03 5.71
CA THR A 454 24.46 40.66 5.88
C THR A 454 25.60 39.68 6.04
N ILE A 455 25.37 38.62 6.81
CA ILE A 455 26.31 37.50 6.86
C ILE A 455 26.26 36.75 5.54
N VAL A 456 27.43 36.58 4.93
CA VAL A 456 27.57 35.87 3.64
C VAL A 456 27.93 34.41 3.87
N ASN A 457 28.93 34.14 4.72
CA ASN A 457 29.42 32.80 4.97
C ASN A 457 30.12 32.70 6.34
N GLN A 458 30.09 31.53 6.96
CA GLN A 458 30.92 31.22 8.10
C GLN A 458 32.22 30.54 7.67
N LEU A 459 33.36 31.09 8.08
CA LEU A 459 34.67 30.56 7.71
C LEU A 459 35.21 29.56 8.75
N THR A 460 35.09 29.88 10.02
CA THR A 460 35.50 29.03 11.13
C THR A 460 34.41 28.98 12.20
N ALA A 461 34.37 27.91 12.97
CA ALA A 461 33.57 27.83 14.18
C ALA A 461 34.44 27.33 15.33
N THR A 462 34.25 27.97 16.51
CA THR A 462 34.89 27.54 17.76
C THR A 462 33.77 27.23 18.75
N ASN A 463 33.78 26.02 19.29
CA ASN A 463 32.81 25.66 20.33
C ASN A 463 33.31 26.19 21.68
N SER A 464 32.50 27.00 22.34
CA SER A 464 32.64 27.24 23.76
C SER A 464 31.93 26.11 24.52
N ALA A 465 32.72 25.22 25.11
CA ALA A 465 32.34 24.23 26.10
C ALA A 465 31.28 23.17 25.68
N SER A 466 31.70 21.95 25.70
CA SER A 466 31.02 20.69 25.67
C SER A 466 30.96 20.01 24.29
N ALA A 467 31.93 19.15 24.07
CA ALA A 467 31.96 18.08 23.05
C ALA A 467 31.81 18.53 21.59
N THR A 468 32.80 19.21 21.08
CA THR A 468 33.11 19.14 19.64
C THR A 468 33.43 17.68 19.34
N PRO A 469 32.63 16.99 18.51
CA PRO A 469 32.99 15.64 18.10
C PRO A 469 34.32 15.75 17.34
N THR A 470 35.33 15.11 17.92
CA THR A 470 36.67 15.06 17.37
C THR A 470 36.93 13.61 16.96
N PHE A 471 37.22 13.39 15.71
CA PHE A 471 37.44 12.05 15.22
C PHE A 471 38.76 11.94 14.48
N VAL A 472 39.39 10.81 14.68
CA VAL A 472 40.55 10.45 13.85
C VAL A 472 39.99 9.90 12.53
N GLY A 473 40.48 10.43 11.42
CA GLY A 473 40.02 10.03 10.11
C GLY A 473 41.14 10.04 9.08
N LEU A 474 40.86 9.45 7.93
CA LEU A 474 41.71 9.40 6.76
C LEU A 474 41.03 10.09 5.57
N GLY A 475 41.62 11.15 5.08
CA GLY A 475 41.17 11.83 3.86
C GLY A 475 42.30 11.88 2.82
N ALA A 476 41.94 11.74 1.56
CA ALA A 476 42.90 11.83 0.44
C ALA A 476 42.85 13.20 -0.22
N VAL A 477 43.99 13.71 -0.66
CA VAL A 477 44.09 14.96 -1.42
C VAL A 477 43.23 14.90 -2.67
N GLY A 478 42.48 15.96 -2.94
CA GLY A 478 41.62 16.07 -4.11
C GLY A 478 40.29 15.31 -3.97
N THR A 479 40.02 14.68 -2.84
CA THR A 479 38.72 14.05 -2.54
C THR A 479 37.92 14.94 -1.60
N SER A 480 36.59 14.81 -1.64
CA SER A 480 35.68 15.45 -0.70
C SER A 480 35.17 14.47 0.38
N THR A 481 35.89 13.40 0.65
CA THR A 481 35.48 12.38 1.60
C THR A 481 36.51 12.12 2.68
N ILE A 482 36.04 11.91 3.90
CA ILE A 482 36.84 11.48 5.06
C ILE A 482 36.24 10.19 5.59
N LEU A 483 37.07 9.18 5.78
CA LEU A 483 36.71 7.96 6.49
C LEU A 483 37.11 8.12 7.99
N LEU A 484 36.16 8.12 8.87
CA LEU A 484 36.37 8.29 10.32
C LEU A 484 36.47 6.93 11.02
N SER A 485 37.13 6.91 12.19
CA SER A 485 37.17 5.73 13.06
C SER A 485 35.78 5.40 13.67
N SER A 486 34.91 6.39 13.81
CA SER A 486 33.49 6.26 14.19
C SER A 486 32.75 7.51 13.74
N GLY A 487 31.49 7.41 13.43
CA GLY A 487 30.69 8.49 12.84
C GLY A 487 29.51 9.00 13.71
N ASN A 488 29.48 8.66 14.99
CA ASN A 488 28.39 9.05 15.89
C ASN A 488 28.43 10.55 16.23
N ASN A 489 27.26 11.21 16.23
CA ASN A 489 27.07 12.63 16.58
C ASN A 489 27.60 13.66 15.58
N ILE A 490 27.85 13.27 14.33
CA ILE A 490 28.07 14.19 13.22
C ILE A 490 26.78 14.39 12.45
N SER A 491 26.50 15.62 12.07
CA SER A 491 25.32 15.96 11.26
C SER A 491 25.71 16.73 10.01
N ALA A 492 24.95 16.60 8.94
CA ALA A 492 25.10 17.43 7.76
C ALA A 492 24.99 18.91 8.14
N GLY A 493 25.80 19.75 7.50
CA GLY A 493 25.89 21.17 7.80
C GLY A 493 26.88 21.58 8.90
N MET A 494 27.45 20.64 9.65
CA MET A 494 28.53 20.98 10.58
C MET A 494 29.74 21.53 9.84
N ILE A 495 30.40 22.54 10.43
CA ILE A 495 31.64 23.09 9.92
C ILE A 495 32.77 22.17 10.30
N VAL A 496 33.58 21.81 9.32
CA VAL A 496 34.69 20.89 9.51
C VAL A 496 36.00 21.65 9.54
N SER A 497 36.85 21.32 10.48
CA SER A 497 38.24 21.82 10.55
C SER A 497 39.21 20.67 10.83
N GLY A 498 40.39 20.78 10.31
CA GLY A 498 41.43 19.78 10.41
C GLY A 498 42.51 19.94 9.37
N THR A 499 43.52 19.07 9.39
CA THR A 499 44.59 19.16 8.40
C THR A 499 44.06 18.94 6.99
N GLY A 500 44.38 19.90 6.08
CA GLY A 500 43.94 19.80 4.69
C GLY A 500 42.49 20.16 4.43
N VAL A 501 41.73 20.61 5.44
CA VAL A 501 40.34 21.08 5.23
C VAL A 501 40.30 22.57 4.95
N PRO A 502 39.84 23.02 3.79
CA PRO A 502 39.63 24.43 3.50
C PRO A 502 38.66 25.11 4.48
N ALA A 503 38.89 26.40 4.77
CA ALA A 503 37.97 27.17 5.61
C ALA A 503 36.58 27.24 4.99
N GLY A 504 35.54 27.17 5.80
CA GLY A 504 34.14 27.15 5.35
C GLY A 504 33.67 25.81 4.79
N THR A 505 34.45 24.74 4.96
CA THR A 505 34.04 23.39 4.58
C THR A 505 32.98 22.87 5.55
N ILE A 506 31.93 22.30 5.00
CA ILE A 506 30.82 21.70 5.75
C ILE A 506 30.66 20.23 5.42
N VAL A 507 29.99 19.52 6.29
CA VAL A 507 29.51 18.17 6.05
C VAL A 507 28.30 18.25 5.11
N ASN A 508 28.40 17.67 3.93
CA ASN A 508 27.27 17.55 3.02
C ASN A 508 26.43 16.30 3.33
N PHE A 509 27.12 15.18 3.59
CA PHE A 509 26.44 13.89 3.73
C PHE A 509 27.29 12.94 4.58
N ILE A 510 26.61 12.01 5.28
CA ILE A 510 27.25 10.98 6.12
C ILE A 510 26.68 9.63 5.75
N GLN A 511 27.55 8.66 5.51
CA GLN A 511 27.16 7.28 5.28
C GLN A 511 28.04 6.36 6.15
N GLY A 512 27.49 5.91 7.24
CA GLY A 512 28.26 5.15 8.24
C GLY A 512 29.44 5.95 8.79
N ALA A 513 30.65 5.48 8.60
CA ALA A 513 31.89 6.18 8.99
C ALA A 513 32.43 7.13 7.92
N THR A 514 31.81 7.19 6.73
CA THR A 514 32.26 8.05 5.64
C THR A 514 31.50 9.38 5.68
N VAL A 515 32.24 10.47 5.74
CA VAL A 515 31.72 11.85 5.70
C VAL A 515 32.09 12.50 4.39
N THR A 516 31.09 13.00 3.66
CA THR A 516 31.27 13.77 2.44
C THR A 516 31.24 15.25 2.76
N LEU A 517 32.25 15.99 2.29
CA LEU A 517 32.48 17.42 2.52
C LEU A 517 32.03 18.27 1.34
N SER A 518 31.75 19.55 1.59
CA SER A 518 31.45 20.53 0.54
C SER A 518 32.64 20.91 -0.30
N ASN A 519 33.85 20.83 0.24
CA ASN A 519 35.11 21.17 -0.44
C ASN A 519 36.04 19.96 -0.48
N VAL A 520 36.90 19.92 -1.49
CA VAL A 520 37.92 18.88 -1.59
C VAL A 520 39.08 19.19 -0.62
N LEU A 521 39.68 18.14 -0.11
CA LEU A 521 40.81 18.23 0.79
C LEU A 521 42.09 18.70 0.04
N THR A 522 42.84 19.62 0.61
CA THR A 522 44.05 20.20 0.04
C THR A 522 45.34 19.49 0.47
N ALA A 523 45.24 18.68 1.50
CA ALA A 523 46.39 17.86 1.95
C ALA A 523 45.86 16.47 2.37
N GLN A 524 46.68 15.44 2.12
CA GLN A 524 46.41 14.10 2.64
C GLN A 524 46.79 14.06 4.12
N ALA A 525 45.83 13.66 4.95
CA ALA A 525 46.14 13.48 6.35
C ALA A 525 45.35 12.32 6.98
N ALA A 526 46.05 11.41 7.59
CA ALA A 526 45.57 10.73 8.79
C ALA A 526 45.65 11.75 9.92
N GLY A 527 44.52 12.21 10.42
CA GLY A 527 44.53 13.28 11.41
C GLY A 527 43.24 13.45 12.16
N THR A 528 43.23 14.39 13.03
CA THR A 528 42.06 14.74 13.83
C THR A 528 41.23 15.77 13.07
N TYR A 529 39.95 15.46 12.90
CA TYR A 529 38.97 16.37 12.32
C TYR A 529 37.99 16.79 13.40
N ASN A 530 37.71 18.09 13.45
CA ASN A 530 36.75 18.69 14.39
C ASN A 530 35.50 19.07 13.62
N PHE A 531 34.36 18.70 14.16
CA PHE A 531 33.03 18.97 13.58
C PHE A 531 32.29 19.93 14.50
N ASN A 532 32.07 21.17 14.06
CA ASN A 532 31.51 22.23 14.88
C ASN A 532 30.12 22.60 14.39
N ILE A 533 29.20 22.92 15.30
CA ILE A 533 27.89 23.40 14.95
C ILE A 533 28.02 24.79 14.28
N ALA A 534 27.36 24.98 13.14
CA ALA A 534 27.32 26.27 12.47
C ALA A 534 26.60 27.31 13.33
N GLY A 535 26.95 28.58 13.13
CA GLY A 535 26.34 29.70 13.81
C GLY A 535 26.90 30.03 15.19
N ALA A 536 27.85 29.23 15.67
CA ALA A 536 28.57 29.43 16.93
C ALA A 536 29.63 30.55 16.81
N ALA A 537 30.36 30.78 17.91
CA ALA A 537 31.54 31.66 17.88
C ALA A 537 32.49 31.23 16.74
N GLY A 538 33.13 32.18 16.10
CA GLY A 538 33.98 31.95 14.94
C GLY A 538 34.10 33.15 14.02
N THR A 539 34.58 32.93 12.82
CA THR A 539 34.71 33.99 11.81
C THR A 539 33.71 33.87 10.70
N TYR A 540 33.18 35.01 10.29
CA TYR A 540 32.17 35.12 9.25
C TYR A 540 32.57 36.15 8.22
N THR A 541 32.25 35.94 6.94
CA THR A 541 32.28 36.98 5.94
C THR A 541 30.97 37.79 5.94
N VAL A 542 31.06 39.10 5.80
CA VAL A 542 29.91 40.00 5.72
C VAL A 542 29.89 40.74 4.38
N SER A 543 28.69 41.16 3.95
CA SER A 543 28.48 41.77 2.60
C SER A 543 29.11 43.14 2.39
N SER A 544 29.44 43.84 3.46
CA SER A 544 30.13 45.15 3.36
C SER A 544 31.14 45.31 4.47
N ALA A 545 32.25 45.94 4.18
CA ALA A 545 33.30 46.27 5.12
C ALA A 545 32.86 47.45 6.01
N SER A 546 32.49 47.13 7.24
CA SER A 546 32.33 48.18 8.29
C SER A 546 33.48 48.03 9.25
N ALA A 547 34.39 49.00 9.24
CA ALA A 547 35.52 48.98 10.12
C ALA A 547 35.08 49.38 11.53
N ILE A 548 35.07 48.46 12.47
CA ILE A 548 34.93 48.73 13.88
C ILE A 548 35.93 47.87 14.61
N ALA A 549 36.91 48.50 15.17
CA ALA A 549 37.87 47.87 16.04
C ALA A 549 37.37 47.97 17.51
N GLY A 550 37.32 46.84 18.21
CA GLY A 550 37.16 46.83 19.66
C GLY A 550 35.80 47.25 20.20
N ALA A 551 34.69 46.94 19.52
CA ALA A 551 33.35 47.28 20.01
C ALA A 551 32.99 46.46 21.23
N THR A 552 32.66 47.13 22.33
CA THR A 552 31.97 46.55 23.47
C THR A 552 30.48 46.78 23.32
N GLY A 553 29.69 45.71 23.16
CA GLY A 553 28.24 45.79 22.95
C GLY A 553 27.69 44.55 22.30
N ASN A 554 26.40 44.50 22.13
CA ASN A 554 25.76 43.38 21.49
C ASN A 554 25.62 43.63 19.99
N ILE A 555 25.96 42.63 19.20
CA ILE A 555 25.55 42.56 17.79
C ILE A 555 24.45 41.55 17.64
N THR A 556 23.45 41.87 16.86
CA THR A 556 22.31 40.99 16.57
C THR A 556 22.22 40.79 15.07
N GLY A 557 22.23 39.52 14.68
CA GLY A 557 21.86 39.09 13.33
C GLY A 557 20.41 38.64 13.32
N THR A 558 19.60 39.19 12.43
CA THR A 558 18.16 38.89 12.38
C THR A 558 17.74 38.45 10.99
N THR A 559 16.96 37.40 10.93
CA THR A 559 16.27 36.93 9.71
C THR A 559 14.88 36.46 10.05
N THR A 560 13.90 36.85 9.24
CA THR A 560 12.52 36.37 9.35
C THR A 560 12.23 35.40 8.21
N TYR A 561 11.73 34.22 8.54
CA TYR A 561 11.36 33.19 7.57
C TYR A 561 9.85 33.17 7.40
N PRO A 562 9.36 33.13 6.16
CA PRO A 562 7.94 33.02 5.89
C PRO A 562 7.41 31.66 6.34
N ALA A 563 6.10 31.59 6.55
CA ALA A 563 5.42 30.31 6.72
C ALA A 563 5.62 29.45 5.47
N ALA A 564 6.14 28.26 5.64
CA ALA A 564 6.45 27.34 4.54
C ALA A 564 6.44 25.89 4.98
N THR A 565 6.36 25.00 3.99
CA THR A 565 6.47 23.54 4.18
C THR A 565 7.87 23.10 3.79
N TYR A 566 8.56 22.44 4.70
CA TYR A 566 9.92 22.00 4.58
C TYR A 566 10.01 20.49 4.50
N LEU A 567 10.91 19.99 3.64
CA LEU A 567 11.22 18.56 3.55
C LEU A 567 12.01 18.12 4.79
N ILE A 568 11.57 17.03 5.43
CA ILE A 568 12.32 16.38 6.51
C ILE A 568 13.39 15.51 5.87
N GLN A 569 14.64 15.86 6.12
CA GLN A 569 15.80 15.10 5.66
C GLN A 569 16.11 13.90 6.54
N GLN A 570 15.95 14.07 7.84
CA GLN A 570 16.25 13.03 8.82
C GLN A 570 15.45 13.25 10.09
N VAL A 571 14.93 12.20 10.65
CA VAL A 571 14.41 12.16 12.02
C VAL A 571 15.51 11.65 12.92
N ASN A 572 16.10 12.55 13.70
CA ASN A 572 17.30 12.25 14.49
C ASN A 572 16.95 11.52 15.79
N THR A 573 15.94 11.99 16.50
CA THR A 573 15.42 11.42 17.74
C THR A 573 13.93 11.61 17.81
N THR A 574 13.26 11.18 18.85
CA THR A 574 11.83 11.46 19.08
C THR A 574 11.51 12.94 19.26
N THR A 575 12.51 13.76 19.56
CA THR A 575 12.34 15.20 19.82
C THR A 575 13.12 16.09 18.87
N THR A 576 13.88 15.52 17.92
CA THR A 576 14.69 16.29 16.98
C THR A 576 14.58 15.72 15.57
N LEU A 577 14.50 16.62 14.60
CA LEU A 577 14.55 16.28 13.18
C LEU A 577 15.34 17.33 12.39
N THR A 578 15.87 16.91 11.26
CA THR A 578 16.58 17.78 10.32
C THR A 578 15.68 18.04 9.10
N ILE A 579 15.50 19.32 8.76
CA ILE A 579 14.77 19.75 7.56
C ILE A 579 15.72 20.28 6.51
N GLN A 580 15.31 20.16 5.26
CA GLN A 580 15.99 20.82 4.16
C GLN A 580 15.37 22.20 3.93
N ILE A 581 16.24 23.20 3.82
CA ILE A 581 15.83 24.57 3.52
C ILE A 581 16.27 24.88 2.08
N VAL A 582 15.36 24.66 1.15
CA VAL A 582 15.60 24.99 -0.26
C VAL A 582 15.35 26.46 -0.47
N ASN A 583 16.34 27.17 -1.04
CA ASN A 583 16.29 28.59 -1.37
C ASN A 583 16.27 29.58 -0.20
N TYR A 584 16.54 29.13 1.02
CA TYR A 584 16.69 30.03 2.16
C TYR A 584 18.08 29.88 2.79
N PRO A 585 18.70 30.95 3.28
CA PRO A 585 19.91 30.86 4.09
C PRO A 585 19.58 30.14 5.39
N PHE A 586 20.61 29.80 6.16
CA PHE A 586 20.45 29.06 7.40
C PHE A 586 19.41 29.61 8.34
N LEU A 587 18.68 28.68 8.97
CA LEU A 587 17.87 28.93 10.15
C LEU A 587 18.78 28.87 11.39
N GLY A 588 18.79 29.92 12.19
CA GLY A 588 19.32 29.89 13.53
C GLY A 588 18.22 29.50 14.54
N ARG A 589 18.49 29.68 15.84
CA ARG A 589 17.44 29.49 16.82
C ARG A 589 16.34 30.56 16.66
N ALA A 590 15.09 30.13 16.65
CA ALA A 590 13.97 31.04 16.64
C ALA A 590 13.92 31.88 17.93
N ALA A 591 13.68 33.18 17.80
CA ALA A 591 13.44 34.04 18.95
C ALA A 591 12.12 33.75 19.62
N THR A 592 11.15 33.27 18.88
CA THR A 592 9.85 32.78 19.35
C THR A 592 9.69 31.34 18.92
N THR A 593 9.11 30.51 19.77
CA THR A 593 8.88 29.10 19.45
C THR A 593 7.70 28.99 18.49
N PRO A 594 7.92 28.67 17.19
CA PRO A 594 6.82 28.47 16.26
C PRO A 594 6.10 27.16 16.58
N THR A 595 4.86 27.07 16.19
CA THR A 595 4.07 25.85 16.26
C THR A 595 4.22 25.07 14.95
N ALA A 596 4.55 23.80 15.05
CA ALA A 596 4.56 22.91 13.91
C ALA A 596 3.23 22.18 13.79
N THR A 597 2.72 22.08 12.57
CA THR A 597 1.63 21.17 12.24
C THR A 597 2.23 19.98 11.51
N TYR A 598 2.10 18.79 12.07
CA TYR A 598 2.75 17.60 11.53
C TYR A 598 2.07 17.08 10.28
N TRP A 599 0.75 17.26 10.19
CA TRP A 599 -0.06 16.79 9.08
C TRP A 599 -0.90 17.93 8.53
N GLY A 600 -1.00 17.96 7.22
CA GLY A 600 -2.02 18.78 6.56
C GLY A 600 -3.42 18.20 6.79
N VAL A 601 -4.41 19.09 6.88
CA VAL A 601 -5.81 18.66 6.88
C VAL A 601 -6.08 17.87 5.61
N ASN A 602 -6.71 16.69 5.76
CA ASN A 602 -7.02 15.75 4.69
C ASN A 602 -5.80 15.16 3.93
N GLN A 603 -4.59 15.26 4.48
CA GLN A 603 -3.38 14.70 3.88
C GLN A 603 -3.44 13.19 3.66
N PHE A 604 -4.18 12.48 4.49
CA PHE A 604 -4.31 11.02 4.44
C PHE A 604 -5.63 10.54 3.85
N VAL A 605 -6.49 11.43 3.39
CA VAL A 605 -7.75 11.03 2.75
C VAL A 605 -7.46 10.15 1.54
N GLY A 606 -8.14 9.01 1.46
CA GLY A 606 -7.93 7.99 0.44
C GLY A 606 -6.83 6.98 0.73
N LYS A 607 -6.02 7.18 1.77
CA LYS A 607 -5.14 6.17 2.31
C LYS A 607 -5.89 5.27 3.29
N PHE A 608 -5.19 4.24 3.75
CA PHE A 608 -5.74 3.26 4.68
C PHE A 608 -4.93 3.29 5.98
N ILE A 609 -5.62 2.99 7.08
CA ILE A 609 -4.99 2.72 8.36
C ILE A 609 -5.06 1.21 8.64
N TYR A 610 -3.95 0.63 9.05
CA TYR A 610 -3.85 -0.75 9.54
C TYR A 610 -3.35 -0.76 10.98
N TYR A 611 -3.94 -1.58 11.82
CA TYR A 611 -3.53 -1.76 13.20
C TYR A 611 -3.95 -3.13 13.74
N GLN A 612 -3.25 -3.58 14.80
CA GLN A 612 -3.66 -4.73 15.60
C GLN A 612 -4.52 -4.20 16.76
N ALA A 613 -5.80 -4.55 16.76
CA ALA A 613 -6.67 -4.20 17.88
C ALA A 613 -6.54 -5.24 18.99
N SER A 614 -6.43 -4.78 20.22
CA SER A 614 -6.61 -5.66 21.37
C SER A 614 -8.08 -6.05 21.48
N LEU A 615 -8.34 -7.34 21.52
CA LEU A 615 -9.68 -7.85 21.78
C LEU A 615 -10.01 -7.72 23.28
N PRO A 616 -11.29 -7.83 23.66
CA PRO A 616 -11.65 -7.90 25.06
C PRO A 616 -10.88 -9.01 25.78
N SER A 617 -10.67 -8.85 27.08
CA SER A 617 -9.89 -9.81 27.88
C SER A 617 -10.48 -11.21 27.78
N ILE A 618 -9.64 -12.21 27.59
CA ILE A 618 -10.04 -13.61 27.62
C ILE A 618 -10.33 -13.98 29.09
N THR A 619 -11.56 -14.33 29.40
CA THR A 619 -11.98 -14.72 30.74
C THR A 619 -11.91 -16.23 30.97
N GLY A 620 -11.85 -16.99 29.89
CA GLY A 620 -11.72 -18.44 30.00
C GLY A 620 -11.66 -19.16 28.67
N TRP A 621 -11.31 -20.42 28.81
CA TRP A 621 -11.32 -21.41 27.76
C TRP A 621 -12.19 -22.59 28.21
N SER A 622 -13.02 -23.09 27.32
CA SER A 622 -13.97 -24.20 27.67
C SER A 622 -14.24 -25.10 26.48
N GLY A 623 -14.88 -26.24 26.76
CA GLY A 623 -15.38 -27.10 25.71
C GLY A 623 -14.32 -27.76 24.85
N LEU A 624 -13.13 -28.07 25.41
CA LEU A 624 -12.12 -28.80 24.66
C LEU A 624 -12.70 -30.14 24.22
N ALA A 625 -12.78 -30.32 22.92
CA ALA A 625 -13.34 -31.50 22.28
C ALA A 625 -12.59 -31.79 20.98
N SER A 626 -12.93 -32.91 20.36
CA SER A 626 -12.39 -33.26 19.04
C SER A 626 -13.51 -33.68 18.10
N THR A 627 -13.27 -33.45 16.83
CA THR A 627 -14.13 -33.90 15.73
C THR A 627 -13.26 -34.48 14.63
N THR A 628 -13.84 -35.27 13.75
CA THR A 628 -13.10 -35.80 12.58
C THR A 628 -13.53 -35.05 11.33
N ILE A 629 -12.55 -34.40 10.68
CA ILE A 629 -12.74 -33.68 9.42
C ILE A 629 -11.79 -34.31 8.39
N ALA A 630 -12.33 -34.78 7.29
CA ALA A 630 -11.56 -35.44 6.22
C ALA A 630 -10.68 -36.61 6.74
N GLY A 631 -11.16 -37.34 7.72
CA GLY A 631 -10.44 -38.50 8.30
C GLY A 631 -9.37 -38.15 9.34
N LEU A 632 -9.16 -36.85 9.63
CA LEU A 632 -8.21 -36.37 10.64
C LEU A 632 -8.94 -35.88 11.88
N THR A 633 -8.42 -36.24 13.04
CA THR A 633 -8.94 -35.72 14.33
C THR A 633 -8.52 -34.25 14.46
N GLN A 634 -9.50 -33.39 14.67
CA GLN A 634 -9.31 -31.94 14.89
C GLN A 634 -9.77 -31.62 16.31
N TYR A 635 -8.89 -31.00 17.09
CA TYR A 635 -9.21 -30.49 18.42
C TYR A 635 -9.67 -29.05 18.35
N TYR A 636 -10.62 -28.68 19.18
CA TYR A 636 -11.12 -27.30 19.24
C TYR A 636 -11.52 -26.94 20.66
N ALA A 637 -11.53 -25.63 20.95
CA ALA A 637 -12.06 -25.09 22.20
C ALA A 637 -12.75 -23.75 21.94
N THR A 638 -13.52 -23.32 22.91
CA THR A 638 -14.25 -22.06 22.95
C THR A 638 -13.48 -21.06 23.81
N ILE A 639 -13.16 -19.92 23.22
CA ILE A 639 -12.67 -18.72 23.93
C ILE A 639 -13.87 -17.95 24.44
N THR A 640 -13.84 -17.51 25.69
CA THR A 640 -14.81 -16.61 26.29
C THR A 640 -14.16 -15.26 26.55
N PHE A 641 -14.74 -14.20 26.02
CA PHE A 641 -14.32 -12.83 26.19
C PHE A 641 -15.15 -12.10 27.25
N SER A 642 -14.59 -11.10 27.88
CA SER A 642 -15.24 -10.31 28.94
C SER A 642 -16.42 -9.48 28.43
N THR A 643 -16.38 -9.07 27.17
CA THR A 643 -17.41 -8.28 26.49
C THR A 643 -17.54 -8.75 25.03
N PRO A 644 -18.51 -8.27 24.26
CA PRO A 644 -18.63 -8.64 22.84
C PRO A 644 -17.34 -8.40 22.07
N HIS A 645 -16.89 -9.42 21.34
CA HIS A 645 -15.61 -9.42 20.60
C HIS A 645 -15.73 -8.87 19.18
N TYR A 646 -16.91 -8.77 18.63
CA TYR A 646 -17.20 -8.28 17.25
C TYR A 646 -16.42 -8.98 16.13
N LEU A 647 -15.98 -10.20 16.34
CA LEU A 647 -15.33 -11.02 15.33
C LEU A 647 -16.37 -11.62 14.39
N ASN A 648 -15.94 -11.94 13.17
CA ASN A 648 -16.71 -12.73 12.21
C ASN A 648 -16.09 -14.12 12.05
N ILE A 649 -16.86 -15.05 11.50
CA ILE A 649 -16.32 -16.34 11.07
C ILE A 649 -15.24 -16.06 9.99
N ASN A 650 -14.14 -16.78 10.05
CA ASN A 650 -12.93 -16.64 9.26
C ASN A 650 -12.06 -15.42 9.59
N ASP A 651 -12.41 -14.61 10.58
CA ASP A 651 -11.44 -13.63 11.10
C ASP A 651 -10.25 -14.36 11.73
N GLN A 652 -9.08 -13.76 11.60
CA GLN A 652 -7.87 -14.29 12.20
C GLN A 652 -7.56 -13.51 13.48
N ILE A 653 -7.21 -14.24 14.54
CA ILE A 653 -6.74 -13.66 15.80
C ILE A 653 -5.36 -14.21 16.16
N THR A 654 -4.58 -13.42 16.88
CA THR A 654 -3.34 -13.86 17.50
C THR A 654 -3.55 -13.91 19.01
N VAL A 655 -3.35 -15.07 19.59
CA VAL A 655 -3.43 -15.29 21.04
C VAL A 655 -2.02 -15.46 21.60
N SER A 656 -1.75 -14.81 22.72
CA SER A 656 -0.46 -14.86 23.40
C SER A 656 -0.63 -14.81 24.93
N GLY A 657 0.39 -15.27 25.65
CA GLY A 657 0.43 -15.18 27.12
C GLY A 657 -0.47 -16.21 27.84
N VAL A 658 -1.02 -17.19 27.14
CA VAL A 658 -1.68 -18.32 27.80
C VAL A 658 -0.62 -19.19 28.46
N THR A 659 -0.80 -19.52 29.74
CA THR A 659 0.07 -20.43 30.48
C THR A 659 -0.69 -21.62 31.00
N VAL A 660 -0.03 -22.77 31.06
CA VAL A 660 -0.60 -24.03 31.55
C VAL A 660 0.27 -24.60 32.67
N SER A 661 -0.35 -25.25 33.62
CA SER A 661 0.34 -25.91 34.74
C SER A 661 1.06 -27.19 34.33
N SER A 662 0.54 -27.89 33.33
CA SER A 662 1.11 -29.13 32.80
C SER A 662 0.56 -29.45 31.43
N GLY A 663 1.31 -30.25 30.67
CA GLY A 663 0.91 -30.73 29.34
C GLY A 663 1.24 -29.77 28.20
N THR A 664 0.69 -30.03 27.02
CA THR A 664 0.98 -29.25 25.81
C THR A 664 0.22 -27.93 25.80
N ASN A 665 0.93 -26.82 25.76
CA ASN A 665 0.35 -25.49 25.61
C ASN A 665 0.17 -25.16 24.12
N ALA A 666 -0.98 -25.48 23.54
CA ALA A 666 -1.32 -25.15 22.16
C ALA A 666 -2.24 -23.92 22.05
N TYR A 667 -2.43 -23.17 23.14
CA TYR A 667 -3.36 -22.04 23.19
C TYR A 667 -2.76 -20.72 22.70
N ASN A 668 -1.46 -20.64 22.49
CA ASN A 668 -0.78 -19.48 21.92
C ASN A 668 -0.54 -19.69 20.43
N GLY A 669 -0.82 -18.68 19.62
CA GLY A 669 -0.61 -18.75 18.18
C GLY A 669 -1.58 -17.92 17.37
N ILE A 670 -1.62 -18.18 16.08
CA ILE A 670 -2.55 -17.57 15.14
C ILE A 670 -3.71 -18.53 14.91
N PHE A 671 -4.91 -18.09 15.22
CA PHE A 671 -6.13 -18.90 15.10
C PHE A 671 -7.14 -18.25 14.17
N THR A 672 -7.90 -19.07 13.48
CA THR A 672 -9.05 -18.65 12.69
C THR A 672 -10.34 -18.92 13.45
N ILE A 673 -11.26 -17.99 13.43
CA ILE A 673 -12.57 -18.14 14.05
C ILE A 673 -13.45 -19.06 13.20
N ASN A 674 -13.82 -20.20 13.74
CA ASN A 674 -14.62 -21.19 13.04
C ASN A 674 -16.12 -21.03 13.26
N SER A 675 -16.53 -20.67 14.47
CA SER A 675 -17.92 -20.38 14.77
C SER A 675 -18.03 -19.41 15.94
N LEU A 676 -19.16 -18.78 16.03
CA LEU A 676 -19.49 -17.75 17.03
C LEU A 676 -20.77 -18.17 17.77
N PRO A 677 -20.67 -18.97 18.85
CA PRO A 677 -21.83 -19.39 19.60
C PRO A 677 -22.58 -18.22 20.26
N SER A 678 -21.88 -17.14 20.60
CA SER A 678 -22.47 -15.91 21.11
C SER A 678 -21.60 -14.72 20.76
N SER A 679 -22.06 -13.49 21.06
CA SER A 679 -21.26 -12.27 20.90
C SER A 679 -19.96 -12.25 21.73
N ASN A 680 -19.88 -13.05 22.77
CA ASN A 680 -18.76 -13.11 23.71
C ASN A 680 -17.94 -14.39 23.59
N THR A 681 -18.33 -15.33 22.73
CA THR A 681 -17.65 -16.63 22.60
C THR A 681 -17.29 -16.93 21.16
N ALA A 682 -16.06 -17.41 20.95
CA ALA A 682 -15.54 -17.79 19.65
C ALA A 682 -14.90 -19.18 19.73
N VAL A 683 -15.13 -20.02 18.73
CA VAL A 683 -14.52 -21.36 18.63
C VAL A 683 -13.30 -21.30 17.73
N VAL A 684 -12.20 -21.84 18.21
CA VAL A 684 -10.94 -22.00 17.47
C VAL A 684 -10.52 -23.46 17.42
N TYR A 685 -9.85 -23.85 16.33
CA TYR A 685 -9.32 -25.18 16.16
C TYR A 685 -7.81 -25.20 16.38
N PHE A 686 -7.32 -26.26 17.03
CA PHE A 686 -5.90 -26.53 17.25
C PHE A 686 -5.33 -27.56 16.25
N GLY A 687 -6.15 -28.01 15.34
CA GLY A 687 -5.81 -29.10 14.44
C GLY A 687 -5.76 -30.45 15.14
N ASN A 688 -4.86 -31.29 14.68
CA ASN A 688 -4.67 -32.65 15.27
C ASN A 688 -3.79 -32.64 16.54
N ILE A 689 -3.48 -31.47 17.07
CA ILE A 689 -2.81 -31.33 18.37
C ILE A 689 -3.85 -31.45 19.45
N SER A 690 -3.62 -32.38 20.37
CA SER A 690 -4.39 -32.42 21.60
C SER A 690 -3.83 -31.43 22.62
N PRO A 691 -4.46 -30.26 22.83
CA PRO A 691 -4.01 -29.35 23.88
C PRO A 691 -4.18 -29.99 25.23
N THR A 692 -3.49 -29.47 26.23
CA THR A 692 -3.79 -29.84 27.62
C THR A 692 -5.23 -29.43 27.96
N ALA A 693 -5.83 -30.10 28.92
CA ALA A 693 -7.19 -29.78 29.37
C ALA A 693 -7.31 -28.31 29.79
N THR A 694 -8.44 -27.68 29.47
CA THR A 694 -8.67 -26.27 29.81
C THR A 694 -8.63 -25.97 31.29
N THR A 695 -8.85 -26.99 32.12
CA THR A 695 -8.70 -26.91 33.59
C THR A 695 -7.25 -26.71 34.06
N ASN A 696 -6.27 -26.98 33.20
CA ASN A 696 -4.85 -26.78 33.48
C ASN A 696 -4.35 -25.39 33.10
N ILE A 697 -5.20 -24.54 32.52
CA ILE A 697 -4.83 -23.17 32.14
C ILE A 697 -4.69 -22.32 33.42
N THR A 698 -3.54 -21.72 33.61
CA THR A 698 -3.22 -20.88 34.78
C THR A 698 -3.30 -19.39 34.46
N ALA A 699 -3.15 -19.02 33.18
CA ALA A 699 -3.42 -17.67 32.68
C ALA A 699 -4.10 -17.75 31.29
N ASN A 700 -5.19 -17.02 31.11
CA ASN A 700 -6.02 -17.09 29.92
C ASN A 700 -5.41 -16.41 28.67
N GLY A 701 -4.36 -15.57 28.86
CA GLY A 701 -3.73 -14.85 27.78
C GLY A 701 -4.52 -13.64 27.29
N ALA A 702 -4.06 -13.08 26.18
CA ALA A 702 -4.67 -11.96 25.48
C ALA A 702 -4.77 -12.27 23.99
N ALA A 703 -5.75 -11.65 23.31
CA ALA A 703 -5.94 -11.81 21.89
C ALA A 703 -5.92 -10.46 21.19
N THR A 704 -5.38 -10.44 19.97
CA THR A 704 -5.41 -9.28 19.05
C THR A 704 -5.96 -9.71 17.70
N ALA A 705 -6.54 -8.77 16.97
CA ALA A 705 -7.02 -8.99 15.61
C ALA A 705 -6.56 -7.86 14.68
N PRO A 706 -6.24 -8.16 13.40
CA PRO A 706 -5.85 -7.16 12.43
C PRO A 706 -7.06 -6.45 11.83
N TYR A 707 -6.99 -5.12 11.76
CA TYR A 707 -8.02 -4.28 11.14
C TYR A 707 -7.42 -3.34 10.10
N THR A 708 -8.19 -3.11 9.03
CA THR A 708 -7.88 -2.12 8.00
C THR A 708 -9.08 -1.19 7.83
N GLY A 709 -8.85 0.12 7.92
CA GLY A 709 -9.86 1.14 7.69
C GLY A 709 -9.43 2.10 6.56
N ARG A 710 -10.40 2.60 5.80
CA ARG A 710 -10.19 3.70 4.85
C ARG A 710 -10.27 5.02 5.60
N ILE A 711 -9.27 5.88 5.45
CA ILE A 711 -9.27 7.23 6.02
C ILE A 711 -10.15 8.12 5.15
N ILE A 712 -11.21 8.65 5.74
CA ILE A 712 -12.20 9.52 5.07
C ILE A 712 -11.98 11.00 5.36
N SER A 713 -11.35 11.31 6.47
CA SER A 713 -10.90 12.66 6.78
C SER A 713 -9.77 12.63 7.79
N ASN A 714 -8.93 13.65 7.81
CA ASN A 714 -8.04 13.90 8.94
C ASN A 714 -7.91 15.39 9.22
N THR A 715 -7.87 15.70 10.50
CA THR A 715 -7.42 17.00 11.03
C THR A 715 -5.92 16.89 11.31
N VAL A 716 -5.36 17.93 11.91
CA VAL A 716 -3.95 17.91 12.36
C VAL A 716 -3.68 16.91 13.50
N SER A 717 -4.72 16.40 14.15
CA SER A 717 -4.58 15.51 15.31
C SER A 717 -5.53 14.32 15.33
N THR A 718 -6.46 14.22 14.40
CA THR A 718 -7.46 13.15 14.38
C THR A 718 -7.57 12.55 12.98
N LEU A 719 -7.53 11.21 12.91
CA LEU A 719 -7.90 10.44 11.73
C LEU A 719 -9.31 9.91 11.89
N THR A 720 -10.15 10.10 10.88
CA THR A 720 -11.47 9.47 10.82
C THR A 720 -11.43 8.41 9.74
N PHE A 721 -11.91 7.22 10.05
CA PHE A 721 -11.84 6.08 9.13
C PHE A 721 -13.06 5.17 9.26
N GLN A 722 -13.24 4.32 8.28
CA GLN A 722 -14.33 3.35 8.18
C GLN A 722 -13.84 2.03 7.60
N ASP A 723 -14.59 0.95 7.80
CA ASP A 723 -14.29 -0.35 7.20
C ASP A 723 -14.23 -0.24 5.68
N VAL A 724 -13.22 -0.88 5.08
CA VAL A 724 -12.92 -0.77 3.64
C VAL A 724 -14.06 -1.28 2.78
N VAL A 725 -14.71 -2.38 3.19
CA VAL A 725 -15.73 -3.07 2.40
C VAL A 725 -17.12 -2.58 2.74
N THR A 726 -17.43 -2.46 4.02
CA THR A 726 -18.79 -2.14 4.47
C THR A 726 -19.08 -0.65 4.54
N GLY A 727 -18.04 0.18 4.68
CA GLY A 727 -18.18 1.61 4.95
C GLY A 727 -18.66 1.96 6.35
N ASN A 728 -18.83 0.95 7.20
CA ASN A 728 -19.30 1.10 8.58
C ASN A 728 -18.12 1.40 9.54
N PRO A 729 -18.39 1.80 10.78
CA PRO A 729 -17.38 1.83 11.83
C PRO A 729 -16.69 0.47 12.00
N LEU A 730 -15.38 0.47 12.28
CA LEU A 730 -14.65 -0.75 12.57
C LEU A 730 -15.10 -1.34 13.91
N ASN A 731 -15.10 -2.67 14.02
CA ASN A 731 -15.65 -3.34 15.19
C ASN A 731 -14.84 -3.13 16.46
N ASN A 732 -13.53 -2.99 16.35
CA ASN A 732 -12.65 -2.77 17.50
C ASN A 732 -11.78 -1.53 17.31
N SER A 733 -11.55 -0.80 18.39
CA SER A 733 -10.77 0.43 18.39
C SER A 733 -9.26 0.14 18.44
N PRO A 734 -8.44 1.02 17.88
CA PRO A 734 -7.01 1.00 18.14
C PRO A 734 -6.75 1.15 19.65
N ALA A 735 -5.90 0.30 20.21
CA ALA A 735 -5.51 0.40 21.62
C ALA A 735 -4.35 1.39 21.82
N ALA A 736 -4.29 2.00 23.00
CA ALA A 736 -3.15 2.83 23.39
C ALA A 736 -1.85 1.99 23.41
N GLY A 737 -0.79 2.55 22.89
CA GLY A 737 0.53 1.90 22.83
C GLY A 737 0.73 0.93 21.65
N ASN A 738 -0.30 0.64 20.86
CA ASN A 738 -0.14 -0.17 19.65
C ASN A 738 0.35 0.67 18.48
N ASN A 739 1.17 0.05 17.66
CA ASN A 739 1.59 0.65 16.40
C ASN A 739 0.47 0.57 15.35
N TYR A 740 0.41 1.56 14.48
CA TYR A 740 -0.45 1.56 13.31
C TYR A 740 0.32 2.00 12.06
N GLN A 741 -0.15 1.59 10.92
CA GLN A 741 0.44 1.94 9.63
C GLN A 741 -0.56 2.76 8.81
N ILE A 742 -0.07 3.74 8.07
CA ILE A 742 -0.86 4.50 7.10
C ILE A 742 -0.21 4.36 5.74
N GLY A 743 -0.96 3.88 4.77
CA GLY A 743 -0.45 3.64 3.44
C GLY A 743 -1.55 3.35 2.43
N LEU A 744 -1.15 2.78 1.31
CA LEU A 744 -2.07 2.24 0.32
C LEU A 744 -2.18 0.72 0.53
N ILE A 745 -3.38 0.17 0.34
CA ILE A 745 -3.49 -1.29 0.19
C ILE A 745 -2.89 -1.62 -1.15
N ASP A 746 -1.74 -2.24 -1.11
CA ASP A 746 -1.10 -2.76 -2.30
C ASP A 746 -1.54 -4.22 -2.51
N ARG A 747 -1.83 -4.56 -3.75
CA ARG A 747 -2.33 -5.88 -4.14
C ARG A 747 -1.22 -6.72 -4.76
N GLY A 748 -0.03 -6.65 -4.18
CA GLY A 748 1.11 -7.46 -4.57
C GLY A 748 0.84 -8.95 -4.49
N GLN A 749 1.71 -9.72 -5.12
CA GLN A 749 1.65 -11.18 -5.20
C GLN A 749 3.02 -11.76 -4.89
N LEU A 750 3.07 -12.74 -4.00
CA LEU A 750 4.24 -13.61 -3.86
C LEU A 750 4.04 -14.82 -4.75
N LEU A 751 4.88 -14.95 -5.75
CA LEU A 751 4.87 -16.06 -6.71
C LEU A 751 6.03 -17.01 -6.37
N PRO A 752 5.79 -18.13 -5.68
CA PRO A 752 6.82 -19.12 -5.48
C PRO A 752 7.29 -19.66 -6.82
N THR A 753 8.60 -19.70 -7.04
CA THR A 753 9.19 -20.20 -8.29
C THR A 753 10.00 -21.45 -8.09
N THR A 754 10.71 -21.57 -6.97
CA THR A 754 11.57 -22.71 -6.69
C THR A 754 11.57 -23.02 -5.20
N LEU A 755 11.44 -24.29 -4.86
CA LEU A 755 11.66 -24.81 -3.52
C LEU A 755 12.90 -25.68 -3.51
N LEU A 756 13.82 -25.38 -2.60
CA LEU A 756 15.02 -26.16 -2.34
C LEU A 756 14.91 -26.78 -0.93
N ILE A 757 15.04 -28.08 -0.82
CA ILE A 757 15.01 -28.80 0.45
C ILE A 757 16.17 -29.77 0.53
N ASN A 758 16.88 -29.70 1.66
CA ASN A 758 17.87 -30.70 2.04
C ASN A 758 17.48 -31.29 3.40
N SER A 759 17.38 -32.60 3.48
CA SER A 759 16.96 -33.32 4.68
C SER A 759 17.94 -34.42 5.05
N SER A 760 18.24 -34.54 6.35
CA SER A 760 19.09 -35.62 6.87
C SER A 760 18.39 -36.97 7.00
N ALA A 761 17.09 -37.04 6.70
CA ALA A 761 16.29 -38.28 6.72
C ALA A 761 15.21 -38.23 5.63
N THR A 762 14.63 -39.39 5.33
CA THR A 762 13.46 -39.44 4.45
C THR A 762 12.25 -38.82 5.19
N CYS A 763 11.63 -37.83 4.56
CA CYS A 763 10.49 -37.12 5.11
C CYS A 763 9.38 -36.99 4.05
N LEU A 764 8.12 -36.96 4.51
CA LEU A 764 7.03 -36.43 3.70
C LEU A 764 7.01 -34.90 3.85
N VAL A 765 7.06 -34.23 2.74
CA VAL A 765 6.96 -32.76 2.67
C VAL A 765 5.64 -32.39 2.02
N GLU A 766 4.90 -31.52 2.64
CA GLU A 766 3.62 -31.01 2.17
C GLU A 766 3.66 -29.48 2.08
N LEU A 767 3.24 -28.94 0.94
CA LEU A 767 2.97 -27.52 0.81
C LEU A 767 1.51 -27.28 1.17
N ILE A 768 1.29 -26.48 2.21
CA ILE A 768 -0.04 -26.23 2.77
C ILE A 768 -0.34 -24.74 2.62
N ALA A 769 -1.39 -24.44 1.87
CA ALA A 769 -1.87 -23.09 1.66
C ALA A 769 -3.05 -22.77 2.55
N SER A 770 -3.02 -21.62 3.22
CA SER A 770 -4.22 -21.04 3.81
C SER A 770 -5.11 -20.41 2.73
N THR A 771 -6.40 -20.50 2.96
CA THR A 771 -7.42 -19.85 2.12
C THR A 771 -8.35 -19.03 3.01
N PRO A 772 -9.14 -18.10 2.49
CA PRO A 772 -10.09 -17.33 3.29
C PRO A 772 -11.08 -18.19 4.08
N THR A 773 -11.38 -19.41 3.59
CA THR A 773 -12.34 -20.35 4.21
C THR A 773 -11.67 -21.49 4.97
N ASN A 774 -10.37 -21.70 4.80
CA ASN A 774 -9.59 -22.73 5.47
C ASN A 774 -8.22 -22.17 5.82
N GLN A 775 -8.19 -21.35 6.85
CA GLN A 775 -6.97 -20.70 7.32
C GLN A 775 -6.07 -21.70 8.06
N THR A 776 -4.79 -21.43 8.00
CA THR A 776 -3.79 -22.24 8.72
C THR A 776 -3.63 -21.71 10.15
N THR A 777 -3.72 -22.58 11.13
CA THR A 777 -3.34 -22.29 12.52
C THR A 777 -1.88 -22.70 12.72
N LEU A 778 -1.08 -21.81 13.26
CA LEU A 778 0.34 -22.01 13.55
C LEU A 778 0.61 -21.74 15.02
N VAL A 779 0.96 -22.77 15.78
CA VAL A 779 1.29 -22.63 17.20
C VAL A 779 2.72 -22.14 17.35
N GLY A 780 2.92 -21.08 18.13
CA GLY A 780 4.22 -20.48 18.37
C GLY A 780 4.79 -19.67 17.21
N ALA A 781 3.98 -19.38 16.18
CA ALA A 781 4.43 -18.59 15.04
C ALA A 781 4.82 -17.16 15.42
N ASN A 782 5.94 -16.71 14.87
CA ASN A 782 6.44 -15.35 14.94
C ASN A 782 6.93 -14.90 13.57
N PHE A 783 6.07 -14.24 12.82
CA PHE A 783 6.38 -13.74 11.49
C PHE A 783 7.30 -12.53 11.54
N VAL A 784 8.49 -12.66 10.99
CA VAL A 784 9.54 -11.63 10.95
C VAL A 784 9.67 -11.11 9.53
N ALA A 785 9.79 -9.79 9.38
CA ALA A 785 10.09 -9.19 8.09
C ALA A 785 11.48 -9.66 7.61
N LEU A 786 11.60 -9.90 6.30
CA LEU A 786 12.87 -10.28 5.70
C LEU A 786 13.82 -9.08 5.67
N ASN A 787 14.43 -8.79 6.79
CA ASN A 787 15.47 -7.78 6.93
C ASN A 787 16.86 -8.35 6.66
N THR A 788 16.96 -9.34 5.82
CA THR A 788 18.24 -9.94 5.54
C THR A 788 19.09 -9.00 4.68
N LEU A 789 20.12 -8.43 5.28
CA LEU A 789 21.32 -7.91 4.62
C LEU A 789 21.05 -7.04 3.38
N GLY A 790 20.24 -5.99 3.52
CA GLY A 790 20.01 -5.01 2.46
C GLY A 790 18.76 -5.23 1.61
N SER A 791 17.95 -6.25 1.86
CA SER A 791 16.64 -6.45 1.21
C SER A 791 15.53 -5.61 1.85
N TYR A 792 15.72 -4.31 1.88
CA TYR A 792 14.74 -3.37 2.46
C TYR A 792 13.41 -3.33 1.71
N ASN A 793 13.34 -4.00 0.59
CA ASN A 793 12.24 -3.87 -0.37
C ASN A 793 11.31 -5.08 -0.40
N SER A 794 11.59 -6.14 0.34
CA SER A 794 10.70 -7.30 0.41
C SER A 794 9.44 -6.96 1.20
N PHE A 795 8.28 -7.28 0.64
CA PHE A 795 7.00 -7.18 1.31
C PHE A 795 6.53 -8.51 1.92
N ALA A 796 7.43 -9.46 2.07
CA ALA A 796 7.15 -10.73 2.72
C ALA A 796 7.61 -10.78 4.17
N GLN A 797 7.03 -11.73 4.90
CA GLN A 797 7.41 -12.15 6.23
C GLN A 797 7.58 -13.65 6.24
N GLN A 798 8.57 -14.14 6.97
CA GLN A 798 8.77 -15.57 7.22
C GLN A 798 8.62 -15.91 8.70
N ASP A 799 8.25 -17.15 8.97
CA ASP A 799 8.24 -17.75 10.28
C ASP A 799 9.01 -19.07 10.25
N LEU A 800 9.92 -19.23 11.20
CA LEU A 800 10.71 -20.42 11.44
C LEU A 800 10.54 -20.93 12.87
N SER A 801 9.60 -20.36 13.62
CA SER A 801 9.43 -20.61 15.06
C SER A 801 8.23 -21.46 15.39
N ALA A 802 7.29 -21.59 14.48
CA ALA A 802 6.09 -22.40 14.68
C ALA A 802 6.49 -23.88 14.90
N THR A 803 5.84 -24.50 15.88
CA THR A 803 6.12 -25.89 16.27
C THR A 803 5.06 -26.86 15.82
N GLU A 804 3.87 -26.37 15.56
CA GLU A 804 2.73 -27.20 15.18
C GLU A 804 1.79 -26.44 14.22
N LEU A 805 1.11 -27.18 13.38
CA LEU A 805 0.30 -26.68 12.29
C LEU A 805 -1.02 -27.44 12.18
N SER A 806 -2.08 -26.73 11.86
CA SER A 806 -3.36 -27.32 11.48
C SER A 806 -4.12 -26.45 10.48
N GLY A 807 -5.13 -27.02 9.85
CA GLY A 807 -5.90 -26.32 8.81
C GLY A 807 -5.09 -26.15 7.53
N GLY A 808 -5.59 -25.31 6.64
CA GLY A 808 -5.05 -25.12 5.31
C GLY A 808 -5.32 -26.30 4.37
N GLU A 809 -5.02 -26.11 3.11
CA GLU A 809 -5.17 -27.13 2.06
C GLU A 809 -3.81 -27.63 1.61
N VAL A 810 -3.63 -28.96 1.54
CA VAL A 810 -2.44 -29.56 0.94
C VAL A 810 -2.53 -29.39 -0.56
N VAL A 811 -1.68 -28.54 -1.09
CA VAL A 811 -1.67 -28.21 -2.53
C VAL A 811 -0.60 -28.99 -3.28
N TYR A 812 0.40 -29.50 -2.57
CA TYR A 812 1.43 -30.37 -3.12
C TYR A 812 2.06 -31.23 -2.02
N ALA A 813 2.45 -32.46 -2.35
CA ALA A 813 3.14 -33.34 -1.43
C ALA A 813 4.17 -34.21 -2.17
N PHE A 814 5.32 -34.44 -1.52
CA PHE A 814 6.39 -35.30 -2.04
C PHE A 814 7.25 -35.85 -0.90
N SER A 815 8.07 -36.85 -1.20
CA SER A 815 9.01 -37.41 -0.22
C SER A 815 10.44 -36.99 -0.52
N THR A 816 11.20 -36.64 0.52
CA THR A 816 12.62 -36.34 0.40
C THR A 816 13.45 -37.62 0.45
N ALA A 817 14.59 -37.60 -0.22
CA ALA A 817 15.61 -38.64 -0.01
C ALA A 817 16.46 -38.33 1.24
N ASN A 818 17.04 -39.34 1.85
CA ASN A 818 17.98 -39.15 2.96
C ASN A 818 19.28 -38.48 2.46
N ASN A 819 19.67 -37.39 3.11
CA ASN A 819 20.86 -36.59 2.79
C ASN A 819 20.92 -36.11 1.33
N GLY A 820 19.76 -35.81 0.75
CA GLY A 820 19.64 -35.35 -0.63
C GLY A 820 19.06 -33.97 -0.76
N LEU A 821 19.71 -33.12 -1.56
CA LEU A 821 19.10 -31.85 -2.00
C LEU A 821 18.04 -32.18 -3.07
N GLN A 822 16.85 -31.69 -2.83
CA GLN A 822 15.75 -31.72 -3.80
C GLN A 822 15.38 -30.28 -4.22
N GLN A 823 15.22 -30.12 -5.51
CA GLN A 823 14.73 -28.90 -6.12
C GLN A 823 13.37 -29.17 -6.77
N LEU A 824 12.38 -28.36 -6.42
CA LEU A 824 11.06 -28.42 -7.00
C LEU A 824 10.78 -27.10 -7.73
N ASP A 825 10.33 -27.21 -8.99
CA ASP A 825 9.84 -26.08 -9.77
C ASP A 825 8.40 -25.76 -9.33
N LEU A 826 8.18 -24.54 -8.87
CA LEU A 826 6.89 -24.01 -8.46
C LEU A 826 6.38 -22.91 -9.40
N SER A 827 6.95 -22.75 -10.59
CA SER A 827 6.65 -21.67 -11.53
C SER A 827 5.16 -21.58 -11.93
N ASN A 828 4.43 -22.70 -11.84
CA ASN A 828 3.00 -22.79 -12.08
C ASN A 828 2.15 -22.78 -10.79
N PHE A 829 2.78 -22.47 -9.67
CA PHE A 829 2.07 -22.43 -8.39
C PHE A 829 1.18 -21.18 -8.28
N PHE A 830 0.15 -21.24 -7.44
CA PHE A 830 -0.70 -20.08 -7.23
C PHE A 830 0.01 -19.03 -6.37
N PRO A 831 -0.31 -17.74 -6.54
CA PRO A 831 0.27 -16.67 -5.74
C PRO A 831 -0.22 -16.71 -4.30
N VAL A 832 0.65 -16.32 -3.37
CA VAL A 832 0.28 -16.01 -1.98
C VAL A 832 -0.18 -14.55 -1.95
N LEU A 833 -1.37 -14.32 -1.42
CA LEU A 833 -2.11 -13.07 -1.53
C LEU A 833 -2.58 -12.57 -0.15
N THR A 834 -3.29 -11.47 -0.13
CA THR A 834 -4.07 -10.99 1.02
C THR A 834 -5.56 -11.13 0.73
N ASN A 835 -6.39 -11.07 1.77
CA ASN A 835 -7.85 -11.05 1.64
C ASN A 835 -8.35 -9.73 1.01
N ILE A 836 -9.67 -9.66 0.73
CA ILE A 836 -10.35 -8.46 0.17
C ILE A 836 -10.02 -7.18 0.95
N LYS A 837 -9.94 -7.27 2.27
CA LYS A 837 -9.64 -6.12 3.14
C LYS A 837 -8.16 -5.78 3.22
N GLY A 838 -7.26 -6.66 2.76
CA GLY A 838 -5.81 -6.49 2.85
C GLY A 838 -5.24 -6.65 4.26
N ASN A 839 -6.01 -7.14 5.23
CA ASN A 839 -5.58 -7.28 6.62
C ASN A 839 -5.17 -8.69 7.01
N VAL A 840 -5.62 -9.70 6.29
CA VAL A 840 -5.29 -11.10 6.53
C VAL A 840 -4.54 -11.66 5.32
N PRO A 841 -3.23 -11.85 5.42
CA PRO A 841 -2.46 -12.49 4.35
C PRO A 841 -2.64 -14.00 4.38
N ASP A 842 -2.58 -14.60 3.20
CA ASP A 842 -2.41 -16.04 3.09
C ASP A 842 -1.08 -16.49 3.66
N ILE A 843 -1.07 -17.68 4.21
CA ILE A 843 0.14 -18.32 4.69
C ILE A 843 0.39 -19.55 3.80
N LEU A 844 1.57 -19.64 3.23
CA LEU A 844 2.06 -20.88 2.64
C LEU A 844 3.07 -21.49 3.59
N THR A 845 2.78 -22.71 4.02
CA THR A 845 3.61 -23.47 4.96
C THR A 845 4.21 -24.69 4.28
N ILE A 846 5.50 -24.88 4.48
CA ILE A 846 6.21 -26.09 4.15
C ILE A 846 6.20 -26.96 5.40
N ALA A 847 5.33 -27.95 5.40
CA ALA A 847 5.14 -28.87 6.51
C ALA A 847 5.88 -30.18 6.26
N VAL A 848 6.42 -30.75 7.31
CA VAL A 848 7.24 -31.96 7.24
C VAL A 848 6.75 -33.01 8.24
N THR A 849 6.69 -34.23 7.79
CA THR A 849 6.41 -35.39 8.65
C THR A 849 7.54 -36.40 8.51
N THR A 850 8.11 -36.86 9.62
CA THR A 850 9.20 -37.85 9.64
C THR A 850 9.07 -38.77 10.86
N SER A 851 9.33 -40.07 10.66
CA SER A 851 9.31 -41.08 11.73
C SER A 851 10.61 -41.11 12.56
N ALA A 852 11.70 -40.60 12.04
CA ALA A 852 13.03 -40.72 12.64
C ALA A 852 13.63 -39.44 13.19
N GLY A 853 12.92 -38.31 13.01
CA GLY A 853 13.52 -36.99 13.17
C GLY A 853 14.45 -36.62 12.02
N ALA A 854 14.56 -35.35 11.72
CA ALA A 854 15.42 -34.87 10.66
C ALA A 854 15.94 -33.46 10.93
N THR A 855 17.14 -33.19 10.42
CA THR A 855 17.64 -31.82 10.29
C THR A 855 17.33 -31.36 8.88
N MET A 856 16.72 -30.22 8.73
CA MET A 856 16.26 -29.70 7.44
C MET A 856 16.79 -28.33 7.14
N GLN A 857 17.11 -28.13 5.87
CA GLN A 857 17.33 -26.81 5.27
C GLN A 857 16.25 -26.61 4.21
N VAL A 858 15.53 -25.53 4.31
CA VAL A 858 14.44 -25.17 3.41
C VAL A 858 14.71 -23.78 2.86
N ASN A 859 14.62 -23.62 1.57
CA ASN A 859 14.74 -22.34 0.88
C ASN A 859 13.66 -22.24 -0.20
N VAL A 860 12.91 -21.15 -0.20
CA VAL A 860 11.92 -20.85 -1.24
C VAL A 860 12.35 -19.60 -1.96
N VAL A 861 12.44 -19.69 -3.26
CA VAL A 861 12.63 -18.54 -4.12
C VAL A 861 11.26 -18.05 -4.58
N CYS A 862 10.94 -16.81 -4.30
CA CYS A 862 9.71 -16.17 -4.73
C CYS A 862 10.00 -14.95 -5.59
N GLN A 863 9.16 -14.73 -6.56
CA GLN A 863 9.05 -13.46 -7.27
C GLN A 863 8.02 -12.59 -6.56
N GLU A 864 8.43 -11.43 -6.11
CA GLU A 864 7.54 -10.42 -5.57
C GLU A 864 7.10 -9.50 -6.70
N ALA A 865 5.83 -9.56 -7.04
CA ALA A 865 5.26 -8.78 -8.12
C ALA A 865 4.20 -7.84 -7.55
N MET A 866 4.33 -6.56 -7.87
CA MET A 866 3.27 -5.60 -7.62
C MET A 866 2.17 -5.78 -8.67
N ALA A 867 0.93 -5.90 -8.21
CA ALA A 867 -0.23 -5.98 -9.07
C ALA A 867 -0.57 -4.61 -9.66
#